data_242c4bee41867789862bbb5acdae6641
#
_entry.id   242c4bee41867789862bbb5acdae6641
#
_cell.length_a   1.000
_cell.length_b   1.000
_cell.length_c   1.000
_cell.angle_alpha   90.00
_cell.angle_beta   90.00
_cell.angle_gamma   90.00
#
_symmetry.space_group_name_H-M   'P 1'
#
loop_
_entity.id
_entity.type
_entity.pdbx_description
1 polymer ?
#
loop_
_entity_poly.entity_id
_entity_poly.type
_entity_poly.pdbx_seq_one_letter_code
_entity_poly.pdbx_strand_id
1 'polypeptide(L)'
;MEQIDQPGFSIIISMKHIILSSFYLLAFGTIVYFGSNSASKNKSDKTYAKGSFESYEENELENRKKRNEYEWKLLHDPATGQIPRDIKRKEALLLQSVILKQQNAAFRRTTNNTYIPAGPSKLGGRTRAVVFDMRANQVVLAGGVSGGIFRSSDGGASWSFVHPANDVRNITCIVQDPRPDFQDTWYAGTGELIGDSPSYPNAFIPGYGILKSTDNGLTWTKLSSTIQGSRENYDFAWDYVFNVQVDINGVLYAAILNRVVRSVDGGNSWTTAIGSNTLAADPLRSLTEVAVVKNSTKVFAAIGGRNSNRDLVGVWTSPTGLNGSFTRIAGGRSGQTDSVPGWRAYNNALSGGAFTAGYGRIVLAVAPSNPNILYVMYDNAQSVDNNLSEADLFRADLSGASPVWSSNRGNFLRGSIDNRFPDLLATQVEYNMLLAVHPTNPNLVIAGGVNLYKSTNGFSSGGSFIGGEVSDTFSDPSGVSHVDFHGFAFDPSDPNRFVVANDGGLQVCPDITASQISWSLFANQYQTLQYYHVAIDPSPGSLVFAGGAQDNSTSYRDARGLFANILPDVNDHYNLIGGDGGAVGLTASNPALTTSQILYGCAQLGALYRQPIRRSASIPAFSSIKPFGSQEGEFITYFHLDPYNTETLYYTSYNELYRTNNASTVTTSLTSGWTNLTGVGTTVGSVNSIFALATSHGPYSSGNNHLFIGTSNGKIYRLADPRNATSTTAPVNITPATGMTASSLVRQIAVNPRNPDTVLAVVSNYGVASVFWTGNATKPAPTWQVIEGNIPLPSYRSCAIVVTSSGVEYYVGTSIGLFSTTSINGSSTSWTLEGPPVLQGALISDLALRASDNTLLIGTHGNGMYYTIIESTSTSVPNNPQNNPAFIASVYPTITSGDIQIKTGNLTGIRMMNVRVLDLNGKTVYTNRLNYTSGTLNLNYLPRGSYILEMISDNRKYKQVQKFIRQ
;
A
#
# COMPACT_ATOMS: atom_id res chain seq x y z
N MET A 1 69.68 -17.18 15.40
CA MET A 1 69.52 -18.45 16.09
C MET A 1 67.95 -18.60 16.24
N GLU A 2 67.25 -19.44 15.57
CA GLU A 2 67.56 -20.59 14.68
C GLU A 2 66.46 -20.66 13.62
N GLN A 3 66.86 -21.02 12.45
CA GLN A 3 66.00 -21.49 11.35
C GLN A 3 65.28 -22.77 11.77
N ILE A 4 64.03 -22.95 11.29
CA ILE A 4 63.53 -24.26 10.86
C ILE A 4 62.53 -24.09 9.69
N ASP A 5 62.78 -24.90 8.70
CA ASP A 5 62.25 -25.09 7.36
C ASP A 5 60.72 -25.16 7.19
N GLN A 6 60.32 -24.72 6.06
CA GLN A 6 59.05 -25.11 5.39
C GLN A 6 59.18 -26.44 4.65
N PRO A 7 58.09 -27.20 4.55
CA PRO A 7 57.91 -28.01 3.33
C PRO A 7 56.69 -27.57 2.53
N GLY A 8 56.94 -27.40 1.22
CA GLY A 8 55.92 -27.03 0.26
C GLY A 8 54.83 -28.09 0.07
N PHE A 9 53.63 -27.62 -0.19
CA PHE A 9 52.51 -28.43 -0.69
C PHE A 9 52.33 -28.15 -2.18
N SER A 10 52.69 -29.17 -2.98
CA SER A 10 52.32 -29.25 -4.39
C SER A 10 50.83 -29.59 -4.52
N ILE A 11 50.06 -28.71 -5.17
CA ILE A 11 48.69 -29.00 -5.54
C ILE A 11 48.70 -29.91 -6.75
N ILE A 12 48.47 -31.21 -6.57
CA ILE A 12 48.11 -32.12 -7.67
C ILE A 12 46.59 -32.02 -7.82
N ILE A 13 46.15 -31.21 -8.81
CA ILE A 13 44.74 -31.21 -9.25
C ILE A 13 44.56 -32.46 -10.12
N SER A 14 43.82 -33.41 -9.59
CA SER A 14 43.52 -34.67 -10.26
C SER A 14 42.66 -34.44 -11.52
N MET A 15 43.16 -34.85 -12.68
CA MET A 15 42.47 -34.82 -13.98
C MET A 15 41.16 -35.65 -14.03
N LYS A 16 40.71 -36.23 -12.92
CA LYS A 16 39.47 -37.02 -12.86
C LYS A 16 38.18 -36.18 -12.80
N HIS A 17 38.26 -34.90 -12.42
CA HIS A 17 37.05 -34.04 -12.32
C HIS A 17 36.73 -33.34 -13.64
N ILE A 18 37.63 -33.25 -14.58
CA ILE A 18 37.38 -32.62 -15.89
C ILE A 18 36.69 -33.59 -16.87
N ILE A 19 36.85 -34.91 -16.64
CA ILE A 19 36.21 -35.93 -17.49
C ILE A 19 34.77 -36.24 -17.06
N LEU A 20 34.38 -36.01 -15.79
CA LEU A 20 32.99 -36.20 -15.35
C LEU A 20 32.06 -35.06 -15.76
N SER A 21 32.54 -33.83 -15.87
CA SER A 21 31.74 -32.70 -16.33
C SER A 21 31.44 -32.72 -17.81
N SER A 22 32.33 -33.36 -18.62
CA SER A 22 32.11 -33.50 -20.07
C SER A 22 31.19 -34.65 -20.47
N PHE A 23 30.96 -35.62 -19.58
CA PHE A 23 30.02 -36.73 -19.82
C PHE A 23 28.58 -36.38 -19.41
N TYR A 24 28.36 -35.41 -18.50
CA TYR A 24 27.02 -34.96 -18.16
C TYR A 24 26.39 -34.03 -19.21
N LEU A 25 27.19 -33.32 -20.00
CA LEU A 25 26.70 -32.48 -21.11
C LEU A 25 26.37 -33.26 -22.38
N LEU A 26 26.83 -34.49 -22.54
CA LEU A 26 26.52 -35.36 -23.70
C LEU A 26 25.34 -36.34 -23.44
N ALA A 27 24.94 -36.54 -22.18
CA ALA A 27 23.80 -37.42 -21.83
C ALA A 27 22.48 -36.70 -21.86
N PHE A 28 22.44 -35.36 -21.80
CA PHE A 28 21.21 -34.56 -21.91
C PHE A 28 20.82 -34.17 -23.33
N GLY A 29 21.71 -34.38 -24.30
CA GLY A 29 21.49 -34.04 -25.71
C GLY A 29 20.75 -35.11 -26.52
N THR A 30 20.47 -36.29 -26.00
CA THR A 30 19.96 -37.42 -26.81
C THR A 30 18.63 -38.02 -26.34
N ILE A 31 17.96 -37.42 -25.35
CA ILE A 31 16.64 -37.88 -24.86
C ILE A 31 15.48 -37.00 -25.33
N VAL A 32 15.72 -35.97 -26.12
CA VAL A 32 14.65 -35.03 -26.60
C VAL A 32 14.14 -35.38 -28.01
N TYR A 33 14.43 -36.57 -28.60
CA TYR A 33 14.02 -36.82 -29.98
C TYR A 33 13.11 -38.04 -30.23
N PHE A 34 12.44 -38.63 -29.24
CA PHE A 34 11.36 -39.58 -29.50
C PHE A 34 10.28 -39.53 -28.44
N GLY A 35 9.22 -38.80 -28.69
CA GLY A 35 8.05 -38.79 -27.88
C GLY A 35 6.97 -37.87 -28.47
N SER A 36 6.31 -38.38 -29.48
CA SER A 36 5.37 -37.70 -30.33
C SER A 36 3.97 -37.56 -29.77
N ASN A 37 3.31 -36.53 -30.24
CA ASN A 37 1.87 -36.41 -30.50
C ASN A 37 0.90 -36.89 -29.43
N SER A 38 0.63 -36.02 -28.47
CA SER A 38 -0.71 -35.86 -27.94
C SER A 38 -0.96 -34.33 -27.73
N ALA A 39 -2.12 -33.88 -28.17
CA ALA A 39 -2.51 -32.50 -28.21
C ALA A 39 -2.33 -31.84 -26.84
N SER A 40 -1.24 -31.05 -26.64
CA SER A 40 -1.08 -30.19 -25.50
C SER A 40 -1.84 -28.89 -25.77
N LYS A 41 -2.88 -28.64 -24.99
CA LYS A 41 -3.42 -27.30 -24.81
C LYS A 41 -2.26 -26.39 -24.42
N ASN A 42 -2.02 -25.35 -25.20
CA ASN A 42 -1.05 -24.31 -24.90
C ASN A 42 -1.25 -23.78 -23.48
N LYS A 43 -0.42 -24.21 -22.54
CA LYS A 43 -0.18 -23.46 -21.31
C LYS A 43 0.63 -22.25 -21.73
N SER A 44 0.03 -21.07 -21.64
CA SER A 44 0.75 -19.83 -21.72
C SER A 44 1.74 -19.79 -20.55
N ASP A 45 3.04 -19.90 -20.84
CA ASP A 45 4.09 -19.59 -19.87
C ASP A 45 3.92 -18.13 -19.45
N LYS A 46 3.39 -17.93 -18.26
CA LYS A 46 3.37 -16.63 -17.57
C LYS A 46 4.78 -16.35 -17.04
N THR A 47 5.75 -16.18 -17.91
CA THR A 47 7.05 -15.67 -17.53
C THR A 47 6.94 -14.17 -17.35
N TYR A 48 6.76 -13.72 -16.09
CA TYR A 48 7.26 -12.41 -15.70
C TYR A 48 8.71 -12.31 -16.15
N ALA A 49 9.12 -11.17 -16.71
CA ALA A 49 10.51 -10.97 -17.10
C ALA A 49 11.41 -11.14 -15.85
N LYS A 50 11.97 -12.32 -15.68
CA LYS A 50 12.93 -12.63 -14.62
C LYS A 50 14.26 -11.98 -15.01
N GLY A 51 14.48 -10.76 -14.51
CA GLY A 51 15.84 -10.28 -14.31
C GLY A 51 16.42 -11.09 -13.16
N SER A 52 17.67 -11.49 -13.27
CA SER A 52 18.40 -12.18 -12.22
C SER A 52 18.24 -11.40 -10.89
N PHE A 53 17.50 -11.96 -9.97
CA PHE A 53 17.44 -11.53 -8.58
C PHE A 53 18.73 -11.93 -7.87
N GLU A 54 19.87 -11.50 -8.39
CA GLU A 54 21.12 -11.65 -7.66
C GLU A 54 21.11 -10.68 -6.50
N SER A 55 21.09 -11.23 -5.29
CA SER A 55 21.48 -10.64 -4.00
C SER A 55 20.49 -9.77 -3.24
N TYR A 56 19.17 -9.91 -3.35
CA TYR A 56 18.24 -9.14 -2.53
C TYR A 56 18.12 -9.61 -1.06
N GLU A 57 18.72 -10.76 -0.71
CA GLU A 57 18.47 -11.42 0.57
C GLU A 57 19.56 -11.29 1.64
N GLU A 58 20.66 -10.68 1.34
CA GLU A 58 21.62 -10.37 2.40
C GLU A 58 21.11 -9.20 3.24
N ASN A 59 20.24 -9.49 4.19
CA ASN A 59 19.79 -8.64 5.29
C ASN A 59 18.39 -8.02 5.16
N GLU A 60 17.37 -8.83 5.20
CA GLU A 60 16.02 -8.38 5.50
C GLU A 60 15.99 -7.46 6.74
N LEU A 61 16.72 -7.79 7.78
CA LEU A 61 16.87 -6.94 8.98
C LEU A 61 17.56 -5.60 8.66
N GLU A 62 18.58 -5.59 7.80
CA GLU A 62 19.28 -4.37 7.40
C GLU A 62 18.38 -3.52 6.46
N ASN A 63 17.64 -4.13 5.56
CA ASN A 63 16.67 -3.43 4.70
C ASN A 63 15.56 -2.78 5.54
N ARG A 64 15.03 -3.49 6.54
CA ARG A 64 14.07 -2.93 7.49
C ARG A 64 14.64 -1.76 8.28
N LYS A 65 15.87 -1.87 8.73
CA LYS A 65 16.55 -0.79 9.41
C LYS A 65 16.70 0.44 8.51
N LYS A 66 17.13 0.28 7.27
CA LYS A 66 17.26 1.37 6.30
C LYS A 66 15.92 1.99 5.94
N ARG A 67 14.87 1.18 5.85
CA ARG A 67 13.50 1.69 5.66
C ARG A 67 13.07 2.56 6.84
N ASN A 68 13.30 2.10 8.07
CA ASN A 68 12.98 2.85 9.27
C ASN A 68 13.75 4.16 9.36
N GLU A 69 15.04 4.14 9.01
CA GLU A 69 15.85 5.35 8.94
C GLU A 69 15.32 6.33 7.88
N TYR A 70 14.89 5.81 6.73
CA TYR A 70 14.26 6.59 5.67
C TYR A 70 12.96 7.26 6.15
N GLU A 71 12.03 6.49 6.74
CA GLU A 71 10.78 7.03 7.28
C GLU A 71 11.02 8.01 8.43
N TRP A 72 11.98 7.73 9.30
CA TRP A 72 12.36 8.65 10.36
C TRP A 72 12.91 9.97 9.78
N LYS A 73 13.77 9.92 8.77
CA LYS A 73 14.27 11.14 8.09
C LYS A 73 13.11 11.98 7.55
N LEU A 74 12.07 11.33 7.00
CA LEU A 74 10.90 12.03 6.45
C LEU A 74 10.02 12.69 7.51
N LEU A 75 9.93 12.13 8.72
CA LEU A 75 8.83 12.40 9.65
C LEU A 75 9.24 13.05 10.97
N HIS A 76 10.47 12.84 11.45
CA HIS A 76 10.85 13.36 12.76
C HIS A 76 10.71 14.88 12.83
N ASP A 77 10.37 15.39 13.99
CA ASP A 77 10.49 16.82 14.33
C ASP A 77 11.97 17.13 14.59
N PRO A 78 12.61 17.98 13.77
CA PRO A 78 14.02 18.32 13.93
C PRO A 78 14.42 18.90 15.30
N ALA A 79 13.47 19.52 16.01
CA ALA A 79 13.72 20.07 17.33
C ALA A 79 13.84 19.01 18.42
N THR A 80 13.14 17.89 18.27
CA THR A 80 13.08 16.80 19.27
C THR A 80 13.80 15.53 18.83
N GLY A 81 14.06 15.37 17.54
CA GLY A 81 14.54 14.11 16.94
C GLY A 81 13.53 12.97 16.98
N GLN A 82 12.28 13.24 17.32
CA GLN A 82 11.23 12.25 17.47
C GLN A 82 10.09 12.49 16.47
N ILE A 83 9.46 11.41 15.99
CA ILE A 83 8.15 11.54 15.33
C ILE A 83 7.13 11.87 16.43
N PRO A 84 6.38 12.98 16.31
CA PRO A 84 5.45 13.38 17.35
C PRO A 84 4.37 12.31 17.56
N ARG A 85 4.27 11.77 18.77
CA ARG A 85 3.39 10.62 19.10
C ARG A 85 1.91 10.88 18.85
N ASP A 86 1.45 12.12 19.01
CA ASP A 86 0.04 12.52 18.88
C ASP A 86 -0.31 13.09 17.49
N ILE A 87 0.63 13.07 16.55
CA ILE A 87 0.49 13.78 15.28
C ILE A 87 -0.68 13.28 14.43
N LYS A 88 -0.89 11.96 14.33
CA LYS A 88 -1.98 11.39 13.53
C LYS A 88 -3.36 11.80 14.06
N ARG A 89 -3.50 11.91 15.35
CA ARG A 89 -4.72 12.43 15.98
C ARG A 89 -4.94 13.91 15.70
N LYS A 90 -3.88 14.73 15.81
CA LYS A 90 -3.95 16.16 15.46
C LYS A 90 -4.29 16.35 13.99
N GLU A 91 -3.70 15.57 13.10
CA GLU A 91 -4.02 15.54 11.67
C GLU A 91 -5.51 15.21 11.42
N ALA A 92 -6.05 14.18 12.08
CA ALA A 92 -7.46 13.80 11.95
C ALA A 92 -8.40 14.91 12.42
N LEU A 93 -8.08 15.59 13.53
CA LEU A 93 -8.86 16.73 14.03
C LEU A 93 -8.79 17.94 13.08
N LEU A 94 -7.62 18.23 12.54
CA LEU A 94 -7.46 19.27 11.52
C LEU A 94 -8.30 18.96 10.29
N LEU A 95 -8.21 17.75 9.76
CA LEU A 95 -8.99 17.31 8.61
C LEU A 95 -10.48 17.44 8.85
N GLN A 96 -10.98 17.00 10.02
CA GLN A 96 -12.38 17.17 10.40
C GLN A 96 -12.79 18.65 10.40
N SER A 97 -11.95 19.54 10.95
CA SER A 97 -12.21 20.99 10.97
C SER A 97 -12.26 21.58 9.56
N VAL A 98 -11.39 21.13 8.65
CA VAL A 98 -11.36 21.55 7.25
C VAL A 98 -12.63 21.09 6.52
N ILE A 99 -13.01 19.83 6.66
CA ILE A 99 -14.23 19.28 6.05
C ILE A 99 -15.47 20.06 6.52
N LEU A 100 -15.62 20.31 7.84
CA LEU A 100 -16.74 21.07 8.38
C LEU A 100 -16.78 22.52 7.88
N LYS A 101 -15.64 23.18 7.76
CA LYS A 101 -15.57 24.54 7.19
C LYS A 101 -15.98 24.55 5.72
N GLN A 102 -15.59 23.56 4.93
CA GLN A 102 -15.94 23.46 3.52
C GLN A 102 -17.42 23.08 3.28
N GLN A 103 -18.07 22.43 4.21
CA GLN A 103 -19.52 22.16 4.14
C GLN A 103 -20.34 23.43 4.30
N ASN A 104 -19.83 24.48 4.94
CA ASN A 104 -20.47 25.78 5.04
C ASN A 104 -20.36 26.55 3.69
N ALA A 105 -21.49 26.90 3.10
CA ALA A 105 -21.59 27.48 1.76
C ALA A 105 -20.74 28.74 1.53
N ALA A 106 -20.43 29.51 2.59
CA ALA A 106 -19.59 30.71 2.55
C ALA A 106 -18.10 30.43 2.23
N PHE A 107 -17.63 29.17 2.41
CA PHE A 107 -16.23 28.77 2.22
C PHE A 107 -16.05 27.78 1.06
N ARG A 108 -17.12 27.49 0.29
CA ARG A 108 -17.05 26.62 -0.87
C ARG A 108 -16.26 27.29 -2.00
N ARG A 109 -15.00 26.90 -2.17
CA ARG A 109 -14.38 26.94 -3.49
C ARG A 109 -14.94 25.71 -4.25
N THR A 110 -15.76 25.93 -5.24
CA THR A 110 -16.13 24.89 -6.21
C THR A 110 -14.98 24.74 -7.18
N THR A 111 -14.02 23.87 -6.88
CA THR A 111 -13.17 23.33 -7.93
C THR A 111 -14.02 22.39 -8.76
N ASN A 112 -14.09 22.62 -10.07
CA ASN A 112 -14.82 21.75 -11.00
C ASN A 112 -14.00 20.51 -11.37
N ASN A 113 -12.93 20.21 -10.62
CA ASN A 113 -12.03 19.12 -10.90
C ASN A 113 -12.73 17.77 -10.66
N THR A 114 -12.75 16.92 -11.68
CA THR A 114 -13.23 15.55 -11.57
C THR A 114 -12.03 14.61 -11.39
N TYR A 115 -11.97 13.96 -10.27
CA TYR A 115 -10.93 12.99 -9.94
C TYR A 115 -11.36 11.59 -10.38
N ILE A 116 -10.60 11.00 -11.29
CA ILE A 116 -10.91 9.71 -11.91
C ILE A 116 -9.92 8.68 -11.37
N PRO A 117 -10.40 7.52 -10.88
CA PRO A 117 -9.51 6.43 -10.50
C PRO A 117 -8.63 6.01 -11.69
N ALA A 118 -7.33 5.98 -11.47
CA ALA A 118 -6.34 5.55 -12.46
C ALA A 118 -5.88 4.10 -12.25
N GLY A 119 -6.37 3.47 -11.20
CA GLY A 119 -6.08 2.08 -10.85
C GLY A 119 -4.91 1.91 -9.88
N PRO A 120 -4.37 0.70 -9.81
CA PRO A 120 -4.88 -0.52 -10.45
C PRO A 120 -6.23 -0.93 -9.89
N SER A 121 -7.05 -1.56 -10.72
CA SER A 121 -8.40 -1.94 -10.33
C SER A 121 -8.53 -3.40 -9.87
N LYS A 122 -7.58 -4.25 -10.21
CA LYS A 122 -7.56 -5.67 -9.79
C LYS A 122 -6.35 -6.04 -8.92
N LEU A 123 -5.38 -5.16 -8.75
CA LEU A 123 -4.25 -5.37 -7.85
C LEU A 123 -4.54 -4.61 -6.56
N GLY A 124 -4.55 -5.32 -5.45
CA GLY A 124 -4.60 -4.73 -4.12
C GLY A 124 -3.23 -4.41 -3.56
N GLY A 125 -3.20 -3.87 -2.36
CA GLY A 125 -2.01 -3.70 -1.54
C GLY A 125 -2.30 -4.24 -0.14
N ARG A 126 -1.39 -4.01 0.80
CA ARG A 126 -1.38 -4.60 2.13
C ARG A 126 -2.75 -4.61 2.82
N THR A 127 -3.24 -5.81 3.08
CA THR A 127 -4.57 -6.09 3.64
C THR A 127 -4.45 -7.07 4.79
N ARG A 128 -5.05 -6.72 5.95
CA ARG A 128 -5.00 -7.57 7.14
C ARG A 128 -6.33 -8.24 7.49
N ALA A 129 -7.45 -7.71 7.02
CA ALA A 129 -8.76 -8.21 7.38
C ALA A 129 -9.61 -8.51 6.14
N VAL A 130 -10.26 -9.66 6.14
CA VAL A 130 -11.32 -10.02 5.20
C VAL A 130 -12.35 -10.87 5.91
N VAL A 131 -13.63 -10.56 5.75
CA VAL A 131 -14.72 -11.29 6.42
C VAL A 131 -15.96 -11.30 5.52
N PHE A 132 -16.60 -12.46 5.36
CA PHE A 132 -17.92 -12.59 4.75
C PHE A 132 -19.03 -12.30 5.76
N ASP A 133 -20.16 -11.78 5.30
CA ASP A 133 -21.41 -11.80 6.08
C ASP A 133 -21.82 -13.25 6.32
N MET A 134 -22.00 -13.62 7.59
CA MET A 134 -22.33 -15.00 7.98
C MET A 134 -23.66 -15.52 7.47
N ARG A 135 -24.55 -14.60 6.99
CA ARG A 135 -25.87 -14.94 6.43
C ARG A 135 -25.80 -15.32 4.95
N ALA A 136 -24.87 -14.68 4.23
CA ALA A 136 -24.73 -14.87 2.79
C ALA A 136 -23.37 -14.33 2.30
N ASN A 137 -22.76 -15.00 1.34
CA ASN A 137 -21.46 -14.62 0.79
C ASN A 137 -21.47 -13.41 -0.15
N GLN A 138 -22.62 -12.77 -0.37
CA GLN A 138 -22.73 -11.58 -1.22
C GLN A 138 -22.05 -10.36 -0.58
N VAL A 139 -22.14 -10.22 0.73
CA VAL A 139 -21.50 -9.12 1.43
C VAL A 139 -20.17 -9.57 2.00
N VAL A 140 -19.12 -8.83 1.62
CA VAL A 140 -17.75 -9.06 2.09
C VAL A 140 -17.18 -7.72 2.54
N LEU A 141 -16.52 -7.70 3.67
CA LEU A 141 -15.77 -6.55 4.17
C LEU A 141 -14.28 -6.86 4.16
N ALA A 142 -13.47 -5.87 3.81
CA ALA A 142 -12.01 -5.97 3.86
C ALA A 142 -11.40 -4.69 4.41
N GLY A 143 -10.25 -4.85 5.09
CA GLY A 143 -9.52 -3.76 5.74
C GLY A 143 -8.07 -3.69 5.29
N GLY A 144 -7.71 -2.59 4.61
CA GLY A 144 -6.34 -2.27 4.23
C GLY A 144 -5.58 -1.59 5.37
N VAL A 145 -4.27 -1.81 5.44
CA VAL A 145 -3.39 -1.21 6.48
C VAL A 145 -3.27 0.31 6.37
N SER A 146 -3.40 0.84 5.16
CA SER A 146 -3.43 2.28 4.90
C SER A 146 -4.59 2.69 3.98
N GLY A 147 -5.39 1.70 3.54
CA GLY A 147 -6.48 1.87 2.59
C GLY A 147 -7.84 2.14 3.24
N GLY A 148 -8.04 1.78 4.51
CA GLY A 148 -9.34 1.85 5.18
C GLY A 148 -10.24 0.65 4.88
N ILE A 149 -11.54 0.79 5.11
CA ILE A 149 -12.53 -0.27 4.95
C ILE A 149 -13.17 -0.22 3.57
N PHE A 150 -13.21 -1.36 2.91
CA PHE A 150 -13.94 -1.58 1.67
C PHE A 150 -15.04 -2.62 1.88
N ARG A 151 -16.10 -2.47 1.10
CA ARG A 151 -17.26 -3.37 1.12
C ARG A 151 -17.61 -3.83 -0.28
N SER A 152 -17.78 -5.13 -0.45
CA SER A 152 -18.42 -5.74 -1.59
C SER A 152 -19.88 -6.07 -1.26
N SER A 153 -20.75 -6.01 -2.26
CA SER A 153 -22.15 -6.48 -2.17
C SER A 153 -22.50 -7.55 -3.21
N ASP A 154 -21.50 -8.03 -3.92
CA ASP A 154 -21.60 -8.97 -5.04
C ASP A 154 -20.60 -10.14 -4.92
N GLY A 155 -20.26 -10.51 -3.68
CA GLY A 155 -19.41 -11.67 -3.39
C GLY A 155 -17.93 -11.45 -3.74
N GLY A 156 -17.46 -10.19 -3.77
CA GLY A 156 -16.09 -9.81 -4.10
C GLY A 156 -15.87 -9.48 -5.57
N ALA A 157 -16.94 -9.49 -6.40
CA ALA A 157 -16.81 -9.14 -7.81
C ALA A 157 -16.49 -7.64 -8.01
N SER A 158 -16.92 -6.78 -7.08
CA SER A 158 -16.51 -5.37 -7.02
C SER A 158 -16.49 -4.85 -5.58
N TRP A 159 -15.71 -3.79 -5.35
CA TRP A 159 -15.49 -3.20 -4.02
C TRP A 159 -15.78 -1.71 -4.01
N SER A 160 -16.35 -1.22 -2.92
CA SER A 160 -16.63 0.19 -2.68
C SER A 160 -15.95 0.64 -1.38
N PHE A 161 -15.37 1.83 -1.39
CA PHE A 161 -14.79 2.46 -0.20
C PHE A 161 -15.91 2.93 0.73
N VAL A 162 -15.90 2.46 1.99
CA VAL A 162 -16.92 2.77 3.02
C VAL A 162 -16.32 3.33 4.31
N HIS A 163 -15.01 3.54 4.34
CA HIS A 163 -14.32 4.08 5.51
C HIS A 163 -14.65 5.56 5.74
N PRO A 164 -14.82 6.02 7.01
CA PRO A 164 -15.00 7.45 7.30
C PRO A 164 -13.81 8.29 6.80
N ALA A 165 -14.08 9.37 6.09
CA ALA A 165 -13.02 10.20 5.47
C ALA A 165 -12.07 10.84 6.49
N ASN A 166 -12.54 11.10 7.71
CA ASN A 166 -11.80 11.80 8.78
C ASN A 166 -11.25 10.85 9.86
N ASP A 167 -11.07 9.58 9.53
CA ASP A 167 -10.53 8.58 10.46
C ASP A 167 -9.24 7.96 9.99
N VAL A 168 -8.52 7.29 10.92
CA VAL A 168 -7.31 6.54 10.61
C VAL A 168 -7.67 5.29 9.79
N ARG A 169 -6.90 5.00 8.75
CA ARG A 169 -7.23 3.99 7.73
C ARG A 169 -6.57 2.63 7.94
N ASN A 170 -5.90 2.44 9.04
CA ASN A 170 -5.12 1.24 9.34
C ASN A 170 -6.00 0.19 10.06
N ILE A 171 -6.66 -0.62 9.26
CA ILE A 171 -7.57 -1.67 9.75
C ILE A 171 -6.80 -2.97 9.95
N THR A 172 -6.89 -3.54 11.15
CA THR A 172 -6.18 -4.77 11.54
C THR A 172 -7.08 -5.99 11.63
N CYS A 173 -8.34 -5.81 11.98
CA CYS A 173 -9.32 -6.89 12.08
C CYS A 173 -10.74 -6.36 11.85
N ILE A 174 -11.65 -7.25 11.40
CA ILE A 174 -13.08 -6.97 11.25
C ILE A 174 -13.84 -8.19 11.77
N VAL A 175 -14.92 -7.98 12.51
CA VAL A 175 -15.80 -9.05 13.02
C VAL A 175 -17.27 -8.65 12.95
N GLN A 176 -18.14 -9.62 12.70
CA GLN A 176 -19.60 -9.47 12.71
C GLN A 176 -20.19 -9.97 14.04
N ASP A 177 -21.23 -9.33 14.55
CA ASP A 177 -22.01 -9.83 15.67
C ASP A 177 -22.78 -11.10 15.25
N PRO A 178 -22.56 -12.26 15.89
CA PRO A 178 -23.16 -13.51 15.47
C PRO A 178 -24.63 -13.67 15.88
N ARG A 179 -25.16 -12.80 16.77
CA ARG A 179 -26.51 -12.94 17.29
C ARG A 179 -27.55 -12.71 16.21
N PRO A 180 -28.62 -13.52 16.14
CA PRO A 180 -29.80 -13.19 15.35
C PRO A 180 -30.26 -11.75 15.63
N ASP A 181 -30.69 -11.02 14.60
CA ASP A 181 -31.15 -9.63 14.63
C ASP A 181 -30.07 -8.56 14.91
N PHE A 182 -28.81 -8.96 15.21
CA PHE A 182 -27.68 -8.07 15.39
C PHE A 182 -26.62 -8.21 14.28
N GLN A 183 -26.83 -9.04 13.29
CA GLN A 183 -25.85 -9.38 12.24
C GLN A 183 -25.55 -8.21 11.29
N ASP A 184 -26.28 -7.10 11.34
CA ASP A 184 -25.91 -5.85 10.68
C ASP A 184 -24.87 -5.05 11.48
N THR A 185 -24.53 -5.52 12.68
CA THR A 185 -23.51 -4.90 13.52
C THR A 185 -22.14 -5.51 13.26
N TRP A 186 -21.17 -4.63 12.98
CA TRP A 186 -19.79 -4.98 12.71
C TRP A 186 -18.86 -4.14 13.55
N TYR A 187 -17.69 -4.69 13.86
CA TYR A 187 -16.63 -4.01 14.58
C TYR A 187 -15.32 -4.15 13.79
N ALA A 188 -14.53 -3.07 13.72
CA ALA A 188 -13.23 -3.06 13.07
C ALA A 188 -12.19 -2.46 14.01
N GLY A 189 -11.12 -3.19 14.27
CA GLY A 189 -9.97 -2.73 15.05
C GLY A 189 -9.00 -1.93 14.17
N THR A 190 -8.29 -0.99 14.81
CA THR A 190 -7.31 -0.14 14.14
C THR A 190 -5.95 -0.20 14.83
N GLY A 191 -4.88 0.14 14.11
CA GLY A 191 -3.52 0.28 14.63
C GLY A 191 -2.64 -0.93 14.40
N GLU A 192 -1.61 -0.77 13.58
CA GLU A 192 -0.61 -1.80 13.29
C GLU A 192 0.66 -1.55 14.10
N LEU A 193 0.90 -2.40 15.12
CA LEU A 193 2.13 -2.36 15.92
C LEU A 193 3.26 -3.14 15.26
N ILE A 194 2.92 -4.24 14.58
CA ILE A 194 3.83 -5.12 13.89
C ILE A 194 3.62 -4.88 12.41
N GLY A 195 4.24 -3.84 11.90
CA GLY A 195 4.32 -3.55 10.48
C GLY A 195 5.73 -3.78 9.99
N ASP A 196 6.05 -3.31 8.81
CA ASP A 196 7.39 -3.37 8.22
C ASP A 196 8.50 -2.73 9.04
N SER A 197 8.24 -2.37 10.26
CA SER A 197 9.18 -1.72 11.14
C SER A 197 9.20 -2.35 12.53
N PRO A 198 9.27 -3.67 12.66
CA PRO A 198 9.17 -4.35 13.96
C PRO A 198 10.32 -4.03 14.90
N SER A 199 11.43 -3.51 14.40
CA SER A 199 12.65 -3.29 15.18
C SER A 199 12.83 -1.88 15.70
N TYR A 200 11.95 -0.93 15.37
CA TYR A 200 12.12 0.46 15.81
C TYR A 200 10.84 1.04 16.43
N PRO A 201 10.96 1.67 17.60
CA PRO A 201 9.81 2.21 18.31
C PRO A 201 9.13 3.40 17.63
N ASN A 202 9.57 3.84 16.46
CA ASN A 202 9.14 5.07 15.85
C ASN A 202 8.39 4.94 14.50
N ALA A 203 8.26 3.73 13.96
CA ALA A 203 7.61 3.50 12.65
C ALA A 203 6.27 2.75 12.77
N PHE A 204 5.61 2.87 13.90
CA PHE A 204 4.26 2.33 14.11
C PHE A 204 3.22 3.13 13.36
N ILE A 205 2.18 2.46 12.88
CA ILE A 205 0.96 3.10 12.39
C ILE A 205 -0.08 3.01 13.51
N PRO A 206 -0.13 3.98 14.44
CA PRO A 206 -1.09 3.93 15.54
C PRO A 206 -2.51 4.04 14.98
N GLY A 207 -3.39 3.26 15.57
CA GLY A 207 -4.83 3.31 15.32
C GLY A 207 -5.54 4.35 16.15
N TYR A 208 -6.84 4.16 16.24
CA TYR A 208 -7.70 5.02 17.01
C TYR A 208 -8.88 4.23 17.60
N GLY A 209 -8.56 3.12 18.25
CA GLY A 209 -9.54 2.25 18.87
C GLY A 209 -10.33 1.39 17.88
N ILE A 210 -11.63 1.30 18.10
CA ILE A 210 -12.56 0.44 17.37
C ILE A 210 -13.61 1.27 16.64
N LEU A 211 -13.85 0.95 15.38
CA LEU A 211 -14.97 1.42 14.58
C LEU A 211 -16.14 0.44 14.70
N LYS A 212 -17.36 0.94 14.72
CA LYS A 212 -18.61 0.17 14.74
C LYS A 212 -19.52 0.58 13.59
N SER A 213 -20.09 -0.39 12.91
CA SER A 213 -21.21 -0.25 11.98
C SER A 213 -22.45 -0.92 12.56
N THR A 214 -23.64 -0.42 12.22
CA THR A 214 -24.94 -1.01 12.57
C THR A 214 -25.87 -1.13 11.36
N ASP A 215 -25.31 -0.97 10.15
CA ASP A 215 -26.02 -0.94 8.88
C ASP A 215 -25.34 -1.87 7.84
N ASN A 216 -24.88 -3.02 8.31
CA ASN A 216 -24.19 -4.03 7.50
C ASN A 216 -22.93 -3.51 6.80
N GLY A 217 -22.12 -2.71 7.52
CA GLY A 217 -20.83 -2.23 7.03
C GLY A 217 -20.90 -1.07 6.03
N LEU A 218 -22.06 -0.44 5.85
CA LEU A 218 -22.21 0.70 4.93
C LEU A 218 -21.63 1.99 5.51
N THR A 219 -21.87 2.23 6.80
CA THR A 219 -21.30 3.38 7.51
C THR A 219 -20.66 2.96 8.83
N TRP A 220 -19.67 3.72 9.26
CA TRP A 220 -18.84 3.40 10.42
C TRP A 220 -18.71 4.60 11.35
N THR A 221 -18.75 4.34 12.65
CA THR A 221 -18.55 5.32 13.71
C THR A 221 -17.56 4.82 14.74
N LYS A 222 -16.80 5.72 15.36
CA LYS A 222 -15.87 5.34 16.44
C LYS A 222 -16.62 4.99 17.70
N LEU A 223 -16.17 3.97 18.41
CA LEU A 223 -16.57 3.72 19.79
C LEU A 223 -15.85 4.71 20.72
N SER A 224 -16.60 5.67 21.27
CA SER A 224 -16.05 6.71 22.14
C SER A 224 -15.33 6.17 23.39
N SER A 225 -15.73 5.00 23.86
CA SER A 225 -15.14 4.28 25.00
C SER A 225 -13.72 3.75 24.74
N THR A 226 -13.33 3.62 23.48
CA THR A 226 -12.00 3.16 23.06
C THR A 226 -11.04 4.31 22.80
N ILE A 227 -11.54 5.55 22.92
CA ILE A 227 -10.79 6.78 22.84
C ILE A 227 -10.62 7.27 24.28
N GLN A 228 -9.62 6.78 24.99
CA GLN A 228 -9.37 7.19 26.38
C GLN A 228 -8.37 8.35 26.45
N GLY A 229 -8.53 9.17 27.46
CA GLY A 229 -7.65 10.31 27.72
C GLY A 229 -8.12 11.61 27.08
N SER A 230 -7.33 12.68 27.26
CA SER A 230 -7.59 13.94 26.57
C SER A 230 -7.38 13.73 25.07
N ARG A 231 -8.09 14.47 24.24
CA ARG A 231 -7.94 14.42 22.77
C ARG A 231 -6.50 14.66 22.29
N GLU A 232 -5.61 14.98 23.21
CA GLU A 232 -4.22 15.38 22.97
C GLU A 232 -3.21 14.32 23.43
N ASN A 233 -3.64 13.29 24.17
CA ASN A 233 -2.76 12.24 24.65
C ASN A 233 -3.12 10.89 23.99
N TYR A 234 -2.12 10.15 23.54
CA TYR A 234 -2.27 8.77 23.11
C TYR A 234 -2.70 7.89 24.30
N ASP A 235 -3.77 7.13 24.11
CA ASP A 235 -4.02 5.95 24.92
C ASP A 235 -3.36 4.75 24.25
N PHE A 236 -2.12 4.47 24.61
CA PHE A 236 -1.30 3.43 23.94
C PHE A 236 -1.93 2.04 23.87
N ALA A 237 -2.86 1.71 24.74
CA ALA A 237 -3.48 0.39 24.72
C ALA A 237 -4.47 0.24 23.57
N TRP A 238 -5.25 1.29 23.28
CA TRP A 238 -6.26 1.31 22.23
C TRP A 238 -5.71 1.76 20.86
N ASP A 239 -4.50 2.29 20.84
CA ASP A 239 -3.82 2.62 19.59
C ASP A 239 -3.45 1.36 18.79
N TYR A 240 -3.51 0.18 19.41
CA TYR A 240 -3.19 -1.10 18.79
C TYR A 240 -4.22 -2.15 19.16
N VAL A 241 -5.17 -2.39 18.26
CA VAL A 241 -6.17 -3.44 18.37
C VAL A 241 -5.78 -4.59 17.45
N PHE A 242 -5.27 -5.68 18.03
CA PHE A 242 -4.76 -6.82 17.24
C PHE A 242 -5.89 -7.70 16.72
N ASN A 243 -6.92 -7.92 17.55
CA ASN A 243 -8.07 -8.73 17.18
C ASN A 243 -9.31 -8.31 17.99
N VAL A 244 -10.50 -8.45 17.39
CA VAL A 244 -11.80 -8.29 18.04
C VAL A 244 -12.63 -9.52 17.75
N GLN A 245 -13.27 -10.08 18.79
CA GLN A 245 -14.17 -11.22 18.68
C GLN A 245 -15.48 -10.93 19.40
N VAL A 246 -16.56 -11.57 18.95
CA VAL A 246 -17.89 -11.47 19.57
C VAL A 246 -18.39 -12.88 19.87
N ASP A 247 -18.79 -13.16 21.11
CA ASP A 247 -19.36 -14.44 21.49
C ASP A 247 -20.86 -14.55 21.14
N ILE A 248 -21.44 -15.72 21.36
CA ILE A 248 -22.85 -15.99 21.04
C ILE A 248 -23.85 -15.12 21.83
N ASN A 249 -23.43 -14.55 22.93
CA ASN A 249 -24.24 -13.64 23.74
C ASN A 249 -24.00 -12.17 23.39
N GLY A 250 -23.15 -11.88 22.40
CA GLY A 250 -22.79 -10.53 21.99
C GLY A 250 -21.78 -9.85 22.91
N VAL A 251 -21.06 -10.62 23.71
CA VAL A 251 -19.95 -10.10 24.49
C VAL A 251 -18.75 -9.88 23.56
N LEU A 252 -18.27 -8.65 23.54
CA LEU A 252 -17.09 -8.27 22.79
C LEU A 252 -15.82 -8.56 23.59
N TYR A 253 -14.83 -9.08 22.90
CA TYR A 253 -13.47 -9.21 23.41
C TYR A 253 -12.53 -8.50 22.42
N ALA A 254 -11.66 -7.62 22.94
CA ALA A 254 -10.64 -6.97 22.15
C ALA A 254 -9.25 -7.30 22.72
N ALA A 255 -8.41 -7.87 21.86
CA ALA A 255 -7.00 -8.05 22.10
C ALA A 255 -6.29 -6.74 21.75
N ILE A 256 -5.86 -6.02 22.77
CA ILE A 256 -5.18 -4.73 22.66
C ILE A 256 -3.79 -4.82 23.29
N LEU A 257 -2.98 -3.80 23.19
CA LEU A 257 -1.64 -3.82 23.74
C LEU A 257 -1.67 -4.20 25.24
N ASN A 258 -0.93 -5.23 25.63
CA ASN A 258 -0.73 -5.74 26.98
C ASN A 258 -1.92 -6.44 27.66
N ARG A 259 -3.12 -6.46 27.07
CA ARG A 259 -4.29 -7.08 27.69
C ARG A 259 -5.40 -7.44 26.69
N VAL A 260 -6.24 -8.37 27.11
CA VAL A 260 -7.55 -8.60 26.49
C VAL A 260 -8.61 -7.91 27.36
N VAL A 261 -9.48 -7.14 26.74
CA VAL A 261 -10.58 -6.44 27.39
C VAL A 261 -11.92 -7.00 26.92
N ARG A 262 -12.96 -6.80 27.75
CA ARG A 262 -14.30 -7.35 27.54
C ARG A 262 -15.36 -6.26 27.70
N SER A 263 -16.36 -6.25 26.80
CA SER A 263 -17.55 -5.38 26.88
C SER A 263 -18.84 -6.22 26.78
N VAL A 264 -19.83 -5.89 27.58
CA VAL A 264 -21.18 -6.52 27.58
C VAL A 264 -22.26 -5.61 27.04
N ASP A 265 -21.94 -4.39 26.68
CA ASP A 265 -22.83 -3.32 26.29
C ASP A 265 -22.56 -2.80 24.86
N GLY A 266 -22.02 -3.68 24.01
CA GLY A 266 -21.76 -3.37 22.60
C GLY A 266 -20.64 -2.35 22.40
N GLY A 267 -19.66 -2.33 23.32
CA GLY A 267 -18.47 -1.48 23.25
C GLY A 267 -18.64 -0.13 23.96
N ASN A 268 -19.71 0.11 24.70
CA ASN A 268 -19.88 1.39 25.44
C ASN A 268 -19.00 1.46 26.68
N SER A 269 -18.70 0.32 27.31
CA SER A 269 -17.75 0.23 28.42
C SER A 269 -16.92 -1.05 28.35
N TRP A 270 -15.74 -1.04 28.96
CA TRP A 270 -14.79 -2.13 28.91
C TRP A 270 -14.21 -2.46 30.27
N THR A 271 -14.00 -3.75 30.52
CA THR A 271 -13.29 -4.27 31.67
C THR A 271 -12.14 -5.17 31.22
N THR A 272 -11.02 -5.18 31.97
CA THR A 272 -9.92 -6.11 31.68
C THR A 272 -10.37 -7.54 31.93
N ALA A 273 -10.29 -8.40 30.93
CA ALA A 273 -10.53 -9.84 31.05
C ALA A 273 -9.27 -10.55 31.55
N ILE A 274 -8.13 -10.28 30.90
CA ILE A 274 -6.81 -10.80 31.30
C ILE A 274 -5.70 -9.85 30.81
N GLY A 275 -4.60 -9.76 31.53
CA GLY A 275 -3.46 -8.91 31.20
C GLY A 275 -3.21 -7.81 32.22
N SER A 276 -2.36 -6.86 31.90
CA SER A 276 -1.96 -5.77 32.80
C SER A 276 -2.66 -4.46 32.46
N ASN A 277 -3.21 -3.81 33.50
CA ASN A 277 -3.76 -2.45 33.36
C ASN A 277 -2.69 -1.34 33.45
N THR A 278 -1.49 -1.67 33.89
CA THR A 278 -0.43 -0.69 34.01
C THR A 278 0.23 -0.49 32.65
N LEU A 279 -0.06 0.63 32.05
CA LEU A 279 0.80 1.24 31.03
C LEU A 279 2.02 1.84 31.77
N ALA A 280 2.83 1.00 32.40
CA ALA A 280 4.10 1.50 32.92
C ALA A 280 4.88 2.10 31.73
N ALA A 281 5.62 3.14 31.98
CA ALA A 281 6.53 3.79 31.04
C ALA A 281 7.64 2.82 30.52
N ASP A 282 7.43 1.54 30.65
CA ASP A 282 8.32 0.43 30.34
C ASP A 282 7.98 -0.15 28.96
N PRO A 283 9.01 -0.40 28.14
CA PRO A 283 8.88 -0.91 26.77
C PRO A 283 8.36 -2.37 26.68
N LEU A 284 7.83 -2.95 27.73
CA LEU A 284 7.28 -4.32 27.74
C LEU A 284 5.97 -4.38 26.95
N ARG A 285 6.09 -4.58 25.64
CA ARG A 285 4.96 -4.68 24.72
C ARG A 285 4.52 -6.11 24.58
N SER A 286 3.45 -6.49 25.28
CA SER A 286 2.81 -7.78 25.08
C SER A 286 1.87 -7.74 23.91
N LEU A 287 2.10 -8.61 22.93
CA LEU A 287 1.18 -8.87 21.84
C LEU A 287 0.10 -9.83 22.35
N THR A 288 -1.14 -9.51 22.10
CA THR A 288 -2.26 -10.29 22.60
C THR A 288 -3.11 -10.84 21.46
N GLU A 289 -3.75 -11.96 21.74
CA GLU A 289 -4.68 -12.61 20.82
C GLU A 289 -5.91 -13.09 21.61
N VAL A 290 -7.06 -13.15 20.95
CA VAL A 290 -8.30 -13.68 21.52
C VAL A 290 -9.04 -14.53 20.49
N ALA A 291 -9.51 -15.70 20.91
CA ALA A 291 -10.36 -16.55 20.10
C ALA A 291 -11.59 -16.99 20.92
N VAL A 292 -12.77 -16.79 20.33
CA VAL A 292 -14.05 -17.20 20.92
C VAL A 292 -14.47 -18.52 20.29
N VAL A 293 -14.95 -19.44 21.11
CA VAL A 293 -15.48 -20.72 20.63
C VAL A 293 -16.86 -20.48 20.02
N LYS A 294 -17.06 -20.91 18.78
CA LYS A 294 -18.34 -20.81 18.08
C LYS A 294 -19.47 -21.43 18.90
N ASN A 295 -20.59 -20.72 19.03
CA ASN A 295 -21.77 -21.12 19.79
C ASN A 295 -21.52 -21.40 21.29
N SER A 296 -20.56 -20.74 21.88
CA SER A 296 -20.17 -20.90 23.27
C SER A 296 -19.75 -19.56 23.91
N THR A 297 -19.69 -19.53 25.24
CA THR A 297 -19.06 -18.45 26.01
C THR A 297 -17.59 -18.70 26.34
N LYS A 298 -17.06 -19.85 25.91
CA LYS A 298 -15.65 -20.21 26.16
C LYS A 298 -14.72 -19.34 25.32
N VAL A 299 -13.74 -18.78 25.97
CA VAL A 299 -12.75 -17.86 25.38
C VAL A 299 -11.36 -18.40 25.58
N PHE A 300 -10.52 -18.26 24.56
CA PHE A 300 -9.07 -18.39 24.64
C PHE A 300 -8.44 -17.03 24.50
N ALA A 301 -7.39 -16.80 25.27
CA ALA A 301 -6.54 -15.63 25.14
C ALA A 301 -5.08 -16.05 25.06
N ALA A 302 -4.28 -15.33 24.30
CA ALA A 302 -2.85 -15.50 24.32
C ALA A 302 -2.16 -14.17 24.62
N ILE A 303 -1.07 -14.24 25.36
CA ILE A 303 -0.20 -13.12 25.69
C ILE A 303 1.22 -13.56 25.34
N GLY A 304 1.83 -12.89 24.38
CA GLY A 304 3.16 -13.17 23.86
C GLY A 304 3.94 -11.89 23.65
N GLY A 305 5.16 -12.03 23.13
CA GLY A 305 6.04 -10.90 22.85
C GLY A 305 7.33 -10.98 23.67
N ARG A 306 8.43 -10.63 23.02
CA ARG A 306 9.79 -10.83 23.53
C ARG A 306 10.11 -10.09 24.81
N ASN A 307 9.31 -9.09 25.17
CA ASN A 307 9.47 -8.25 26.36
C ASN A 307 8.25 -8.29 27.29
N SER A 308 7.43 -9.34 27.21
CA SER A 308 6.20 -9.48 27.97
C SER A 308 6.40 -9.74 29.46
N ASN A 309 5.38 -9.41 30.27
CA ASN A 309 5.32 -9.82 31.66
C ASN A 309 5.32 -11.35 31.78
N ARG A 310 6.36 -11.90 32.39
CA ARG A 310 6.64 -13.35 32.52
C ARG A 310 5.51 -14.15 33.14
N ASP A 311 4.74 -13.56 34.04
CA ASP A 311 3.67 -14.26 34.78
C ASP A 311 2.38 -14.35 33.94
N LEU A 312 2.26 -13.53 32.89
CA LEU A 312 1.09 -13.47 32.03
C LEU A 312 1.31 -14.17 30.66
N VAL A 313 2.56 -14.42 30.27
CA VAL A 313 2.87 -15.01 28.95
C VAL A 313 2.28 -16.42 28.85
N GLY A 314 1.73 -16.75 27.67
CA GLY A 314 1.19 -18.08 27.38
C GLY A 314 -0.21 -18.05 26.82
N VAL A 315 -0.82 -19.24 26.77
CA VAL A 315 -2.19 -19.47 26.32
C VAL A 315 -3.09 -19.72 27.51
N TRP A 316 -4.21 -19.04 27.53
CA TRP A 316 -5.19 -19.04 28.62
C TRP A 316 -6.56 -19.45 28.10
N THR A 317 -7.36 -20.09 28.92
CA THR A 317 -8.77 -20.41 28.63
C THR A 317 -9.67 -19.96 29.78
N SER A 318 -10.88 -19.54 29.43
CA SER A 318 -11.92 -19.19 30.38
C SER A 318 -13.28 -19.67 29.87
N PRO A 319 -14.15 -20.24 30.73
CA PRO A 319 -15.51 -20.61 30.36
C PRO A 319 -16.43 -19.41 30.18
N THR A 320 -16.10 -18.24 30.73
CA THR A 320 -16.98 -17.05 30.82
C THR A 320 -16.33 -15.76 30.34
N GLY A 321 -15.01 -15.74 30.11
CA GLY A 321 -14.26 -14.55 29.77
C GLY A 321 -14.18 -13.48 30.88
N LEU A 322 -14.61 -13.78 32.11
CA LEU A 322 -14.53 -12.86 33.26
C LEU A 322 -13.11 -12.78 33.82
N ASN A 323 -12.77 -11.63 34.40
CA ASN A 323 -11.54 -11.49 35.15
C ASN A 323 -11.47 -12.52 36.28
N GLY A 324 -10.31 -13.13 36.47
CA GLY A 324 -10.10 -14.18 37.47
C GLY A 324 -10.61 -15.59 37.08
N SER A 325 -11.33 -15.72 35.94
CA SER A 325 -11.78 -17.03 35.43
C SER A 325 -10.83 -17.70 34.43
N PHE A 326 -9.75 -17.01 34.06
CA PHE A 326 -8.76 -17.52 33.12
C PHE A 326 -7.78 -18.45 33.81
N THR A 327 -7.59 -19.64 33.22
CA THR A 327 -6.59 -20.62 33.60
C THR A 327 -5.57 -20.76 32.50
N ARG A 328 -4.27 -20.66 32.82
CA ARG A 328 -3.22 -20.86 31.82
C ARG A 328 -3.14 -22.34 31.47
N ILE A 329 -3.09 -22.65 30.18
CA ILE A 329 -3.04 -24.03 29.66
C ILE A 329 -1.75 -24.34 28.91
N ALA A 330 -0.95 -23.33 28.56
CA ALA A 330 0.38 -23.49 27.98
C ALA A 330 1.24 -22.24 28.24
N GLY A 331 2.56 -22.42 28.20
CA GLY A 331 3.53 -21.33 28.35
C GLY A 331 4.08 -21.17 29.78
N GLY A 332 3.68 -22.03 30.70
CA GLY A 332 4.25 -22.09 32.06
C GLY A 332 5.72 -22.48 32.06
N ARG A 333 6.40 -22.15 33.17
CA ARG A 333 7.80 -22.55 33.39
C ARG A 333 7.93 -24.08 33.51
N SER A 334 9.09 -24.60 33.13
CA SER A 334 9.42 -26.03 33.35
C SER A 334 9.13 -26.45 34.79
N GLY A 335 8.40 -27.56 34.98
CA GLY A 335 7.96 -28.06 36.27
C GLY A 335 6.65 -27.50 36.82
N GLN A 336 5.96 -26.59 36.11
CA GLN A 336 4.60 -26.15 36.44
C GLN A 336 3.56 -27.03 35.74
N THR A 337 2.32 -27.04 36.25
CA THR A 337 1.20 -27.84 35.70
C THR A 337 0.77 -27.48 34.30
N ASP A 338 1.10 -26.28 33.87
CA ASP A 338 0.85 -25.73 32.54
C ASP A 338 2.08 -25.77 31.60
N SER A 339 3.08 -26.54 31.96
CA SER A 339 4.24 -26.85 31.13
C SER A 339 3.84 -27.83 30.03
N VAL A 340 4.02 -27.44 28.78
CA VAL A 340 3.74 -28.25 27.59
C VAL A 340 5.05 -28.84 27.05
N PRO A 341 5.14 -30.17 26.85
CA PRO A 341 6.34 -30.77 26.28
C PRO A 341 6.70 -30.16 24.91
N GLY A 342 7.95 -29.74 24.78
CA GLY A 342 8.44 -29.10 23.55
C GLY A 342 8.12 -27.62 23.42
N TRP A 343 7.29 -27.04 24.28
CA TRP A 343 7.09 -25.60 24.33
C TRP A 343 8.39 -24.91 24.76
N ARG A 344 8.78 -23.85 24.09
CA ARG A 344 10.02 -23.15 24.40
C ARG A 344 9.90 -22.46 25.74
N ALA A 345 10.67 -22.95 26.71
CA ALA A 345 10.74 -22.30 27.99
C ALA A 345 11.37 -20.92 27.87
N TYR A 346 10.85 -19.99 28.62
CA TYR A 346 11.45 -18.68 28.82
C TYR A 346 12.82 -18.85 29.44
N ASN A 347 13.89 -18.56 28.73
CA ASN A 347 15.24 -18.79 29.22
C ASN A 347 15.69 -17.61 30.11
N ASN A 348 15.85 -17.86 31.41
CA ASN A 348 16.28 -16.90 32.43
C ASN A 348 17.76 -16.49 32.34
N ALA A 349 18.55 -17.11 31.46
CA ALA A 349 19.98 -17.02 31.48
C ALA A 349 20.53 -16.18 30.32
N LEU A 350 20.51 -14.87 30.48
CA LEU A 350 21.55 -14.03 29.84
C LEU A 350 22.13 -13.07 30.86
N SER A 351 23.34 -13.42 31.32
CA SER A 351 24.27 -12.47 31.88
C SER A 351 24.62 -11.44 30.82
N GLY A 352 24.20 -10.18 30.98
CA GLY A 352 24.59 -9.11 30.14
C GLY A 352 23.46 -8.26 29.55
N GLY A 353 22.20 -8.44 29.97
CA GLY A 353 21.12 -7.52 29.63
C GLY A 353 20.50 -7.70 28.21
N ALA A 354 20.89 -8.70 27.45
CA ALA A 354 20.25 -9.09 26.22
C ALA A 354 19.13 -10.11 26.47
N PHE A 355 17.91 -9.82 26.01
CA PHE A 355 16.76 -10.69 26.19
C PHE A 355 16.76 -11.77 25.11
N THR A 356 16.72 -13.05 25.48
CA THR A 356 16.21 -14.12 24.63
C THR A 356 14.82 -14.50 25.15
N ALA A 357 13.79 -13.93 24.60
CA ALA A 357 12.44 -14.42 24.81
C ALA A 357 12.28 -15.79 24.15
N GLY A 358 11.63 -16.73 24.82
CA GLY A 358 11.43 -18.07 24.29
C GLY A 358 10.43 -18.09 23.12
N TYR A 359 9.55 -17.08 23.01
CA TYR A 359 8.55 -16.94 21.97
C TYR A 359 8.00 -15.51 21.91
N GLY A 360 7.57 -15.13 20.72
CA GLY A 360 7.01 -13.83 20.41
C GLY A 360 5.47 -13.84 20.33
N ARG A 361 4.92 -13.32 19.21
CA ARG A 361 3.49 -13.31 18.93
C ARG A 361 2.93 -14.73 18.93
N ILE A 362 1.72 -14.90 19.46
CA ILE A 362 0.97 -16.15 19.46
C ILE A 362 -0.32 -15.92 18.68
N VAL A 363 -0.64 -16.82 17.73
CA VAL A 363 -1.92 -16.86 17.03
C VAL A 363 -2.68 -18.13 17.37
N LEU A 364 -4.00 -18.04 17.50
CA LEU A 364 -4.89 -19.09 17.96
C LEU A 364 -5.91 -19.45 16.89
N ALA A 365 -6.16 -20.75 16.68
CA ALA A 365 -7.24 -21.22 15.83
C ALA A 365 -8.02 -22.36 16.47
N VAL A 366 -9.27 -22.10 16.86
CA VAL A 366 -10.19 -23.13 17.35
C VAL A 366 -10.83 -23.80 16.15
N ALA A 367 -10.90 -25.14 16.14
CA ALA A 367 -11.54 -25.88 15.07
C ALA A 367 -13.07 -25.68 15.13
N PRO A 368 -13.72 -25.08 14.09
CA PRO A 368 -15.15 -24.77 14.15
C PRO A 368 -16.05 -25.99 14.26
N SER A 369 -15.64 -27.14 13.67
CA SER A 369 -16.39 -28.40 13.72
C SER A 369 -16.11 -29.22 14.99
N ASN A 370 -15.05 -28.91 15.72
CA ASN A 370 -14.73 -29.55 16.99
C ASN A 370 -14.10 -28.54 17.98
N PRO A 371 -14.92 -27.86 18.82
CA PRO A 371 -14.46 -26.79 19.70
C PRO A 371 -13.51 -27.25 20.80
N ASN A 372 -13.26 -28.54 20.91
CA ASN A 372 -12.24 -29.09 21.82
C ASN A 372 -10.85 -29.17 21.17
N ILE A 373 -10.71 -28.85 19.90
CA ILE A 373 -9.41 -28.79 19.23
C ILE A 373 -8.97 -27.35 19.06
N LEU A 374 -7.83 -27.01 19.64
CA LEU A 374 -7.17 -25.72 19.53
C LEU A 374 -5.79 -25.91 18.89
N TYR A 375 -5.52 -25.16 17.85
CA TYR A 375 -4.19 -25.00 17.28
C TYR A 375 -3.58 -23.69 17.78
N VAL A 376 -2.29 -23.73 18.07
CA VAL A 376 -1.51 -22.59 18.57
C VAL A 376 -0.21 -22.51 17.79
N MET A 377 0.02 -21.40 17.13
CA MET A 377 1.30 -21.11 16.47
C MET A 377 1.92 -19.88 17.14
N TYR A 378 3.22 -19.93 17.43
CA TYR A 378 3.93 -18.79 17.96
C TYR A 378 5.28 -18.59 17.28
N ASP A 379 5.69 -17.32 17.16
CA ASP A 379 7.04 -16.96 16.76
C ASP A 379 8.03 -17.44 17.84
N ASN A 380 9.04 -18.21 17.44
CA ASN A 380 9.96 -18.86 18.37
C ASN A 380 11.30 -18.14 18.51
N ALA A 381 11.43 -16.95 17.93
CA ALA A 381 12.62 -16.10 17.98
C ALA A 381 13.92 -16.78 17.49
N GLN A 382 13.83 -17.85 16.69
CA GLN A 382 15.02 -18.43 16.07
C GLN A 382 15.40 -17.60 14.85
N SER A 383 16.69 -17.33 14.73
CA SER A 383 17.16 -16.67 13.52
C SER A 383 17.20 -17.65 12.35
N VAL A 384 16.99 -17.11 11.19
CA VAL A 384 17.05 -17.76 9.88
C VAL A 384 18.38 -18.53 9.66
N ASP A 385 19.44 -18.13 10.34
CA ASP A 385 20.80 -18.70 10.18
C ASP A 385 20.97 -20.17 10.63
N ASN A 386 19.95 -20.77 11.25
CA ASN A 386 20.07 -22.11 11.82
C ASN A 386 19.25 -23.20 11.12
N ASN A 387 18.66 -22.95 9.94
CA ASN A 387 17.71 -23.86 9.25
C ASN A 387 16.55 -24.33 10.13
N LEU A 388 16.08 -23.47 11.03
CA LEU A 388 14.96 -23.73 11.92
C LEU A 388 13.82 -22.81 11.54
N SER A 389 12.60 -23.33 11.52
CA SER A 389 11.41 -22.50 11.33
C SER A 389 11.33 -21.41 12.42
N GLU A 390 10.98 -20.19 12.02
CA GLU A 390 10.72 -19.08 12.93
C GLU A 390 9.45 -19.28 13.75
N ALA A 391 8.61 -20.25 13.43
CA ALA A 391 7.40 -20.58 14.16
C ALA A 391 7.39 -22.03 14.68
N ASP A 392 6.74 -22.23 15.81
CA ASP A 392 6.40 -23.55 16.36
C ASP A 392 4.87 -23.71 16.38
N LEU A 393 4.37 -24.90 16.01
CA LEU A 393 2.96 -25.24 16.02
C LEU A 393 2.63 -26.33 17.02
N PHE A 394 1.54 -26.15 17.77
CA PHE A 394 1.00 -27.08 18.73
C PHE A 394 -0.48 -27.33 18.50
N ARG A 395 -0.96 -28.52 18.85
CA ARG A 395 -2.37 -28.88 18.88
C ARG A 395 -2.74 -29.32 20.30
N ALA A 396 -3.81 -28.75 20.83
CA ALA A 396 -4.43 -29.17 22.09
C ALA A 396 -5.73 -29.91 21.84
N ASP A 397 -5.94 -31.03 22.51
CA ASP A 397 -7.23 -31.68 22.72
C ASP A 397 -7.75 -31.34 24.11
N LEU A 398 -8.87 -30.65 24.17
CA LEU A 398 -9.48 -30.10 25.36
C LEU A 398 -10.74 -30.88 25.75
N SER A 399 -10.95 -32.08 25.22
CA SER A 399 -12.09 -32.94 25.53
C SER A 399 -12.06 -33.56 26.91
N GLY A 400 -10.88 -33.70 27.48
CA GLY A 400 -10.64 -34.25 28.82
C GLY A 400 -10.64 -33.19 29.93
N ALA A 401 -10.48 -33.65 31.17
CA ALA A 401 -10.35 -32.78 32.36
C ALA A 401 -9.09 -31.91 32.33
N SER A 402 -8.05 -32.35 31.63
CA SER A 402 -6.83 -31.59 31.38
C SER A 402 -6.53 -31.57 29.88
N PRO A 403 -5.95 -30.49 29.35
CA PRO A 403 -5.52 -30.42 27.94
C PRO A 403 -4.49 -31.49 27.61
N VAL A 404 -4.69 -32.19 26.49
CA VAL A 404 -3.69 -33.09 25.92
C VAL A 404 -3.02 -32.38 24.75
N TRP A 405 -1.75 -32.08 24.92
CA TRP A 405 -0.97 -31.35 23.93
C TRP A 405 -0.14 -32.30 23.05
N SER A 406 -0.13 -32.04 21.77
CA SER A 406 0.81 -32.57 20.80
C SER A 406 1.65 -31.45 20.20
N SER A 407 2.96 -31.64 20.20
CA SER A 407 3.88 -30.75 19.54
C SER A 407 4.05 -31.20 18.10
N ASN A 408 3.62 -30.36 17.17
CA ASN A 408 3.83 -30.55 15.71
C ASN A 408 5.13 -29.88 15.24
N ARG A 409 5.90 -29.34 16.17
CA ARG A 409 7.18 -28.66 15.97
C ARG A 409 8.17 -29.46 15.12
N GLY A 410 8.24 -30.79 15.34
CA GLY A 410 9.14 -31.70 14.60
C GLY A 410 8.80 -31.84 13.11
N ASN A 411 7.54 -31.68 12.78
CA ASN A 411 6.97 -31.88 11.45
C ASN A 411 6.51 -30.58 10.78
N PHE A 412 6.58 -29.45 11.51
CA PHE A 412 6.10 -28.17 11.04
C PHE A 412 7.17 -27.49 10.20
N LEU A 413 6.98 -27.51 8.91
CA LEU A 413 7.63 -26.69 7.87
C LEU A 413 9.11 -26.37 8.15
N ARG A 414 9.92 -27.41 8.34
CA ARG A 414 11.37 -27.31 8.57
C ARG A 414 12.14 -27.61 7.31
N GLY A 415 13.25 -26.95 7.18
CA GLY A 415 14.20 -27.14 6.09
C GLY A 415 14.29 -25.92 5.19
N SER A 416 15.34 -25.90 4.42
CA SER A 416 15.60 -24.89 3.38
C SER A 416 15.28 -25.49 2.02
N ILE A 417 14.60 -24.76 1.14
CA ILE A 417 14.45 -25.16 -0.25
C ILE A 417 15.73 -24.85 -1.01
N ASP A 418 16.34 -23.73 -0.71
CA ASP A 418 17.69 -23.38 -1.10
C ASP A 418 18.31 -22.43 -0.06
N ASN A 419 19.58 -22.07 -0.25
CA ASN A 419 20.29 -21.19 0.69
C ASN A 419 19.70 -19.79 0.81
N ARG A 420 18.73 -19.41 -0.04
CA ARG A 420 18.05 -18.12 -0.05
C ARG A 420 16.82 -18.10 0.84
N PHE A 421 16.21 -19.28 1.07
CA PHE A 421 15.00 -19.43 1.89
C PHE A 421 15.22 -20.47 2.97
N PRO A 422 15.92 -20.10 4.04
CA PRO A 422 16.25 -21.04 5.13
C PRO A 422 15.03 -21.44 5.98
N ASP A 423 13.95 -20.66 5.95
CA ASP A 423 12.67 -20.97 6.57
C ASP A 423 11.54 -21.01 5.52
N LEU A 424 10.87 -22.15 5.42
CA LEU A 424 9.76 -22.34 4.49
C LEU A 424 8.56 -21.45 4.80
N LEU A 425 8.26 -21.22 6.08
CA LEU A 425 7.12 -20.39 6.50
C LEU A 425 7.46 -18.92 6.50
N ALA A 426 8.60 -18.56 7.10
CA ALA A 426 9.10 -17.20 7.32
C ALA A 426 8.06 -16.25 7.94
N THR A 427 8.12 -16.06 9.26
CA THR A 427 7.20 -15.17 9.98
C THR A 427 7.62 -13.71 9.90
N GLN A 428 8.83 -13.45 9.40
CA GLN A 428 9.42 -12.11 9.38
C GLN A 428 9.32 -11.40 10.73
N VAL A 429 9.85 -12.07 11.77
CA VAL A 429 9.87 -11.49 13.11
C VAL A 429 8.47 -11.05 13.59
N GLU A 430 7.53 -11.99 13.63
CA GLU A 430 6.15 -11.80 14.12
C GLU A 430 5.20 -11.07 13.17
N TYR A 431 5.67 -10.58 12.00
CA TYR A 431 4.87 -9.80 11.07
C TYR A 431 3.83 -10.64 10.33
N ASN A 432 4.25 -11.70 9.66
CA ASN A 432 3.42 -12.60 8.88
C ASN A 432 3.04 -13.83 9.70
N MET A 433 1.84 -13.86 10.22
CA MET A 433 1.36 -15.02 10.97
C MET A 433 -0.15 -15.20 10.74
N LEU A 434 -0.49 -16.27 10.02
CA LEU A 434 -1.85 -16.71 9.75
C LEU A 434 -2.02 -18.16 10.19
N LEU A 435 -3.08 -18.48 10.93
CA LEU A 435 -3.46 -19.83 11.29
C LEU A 435 -4.97 -20.01 11.15
N ALA A 436 -5.40 -20.95 10.31
CA ALA A 436 -6.80 -21.20 10.03
C ALA A 436 -7.11 -22.70 10.09
N VAL A 437 -8.31 -23.04 10.57
CA VAL A 437 -8.82 -24.42 10.56
C VAL A 437 -10.09 -24.47 9.71
N HIS A 438 -10.17 -25.46 8.84
CA HIS A 438 -11.31 -25.63 7.93
C HIS A 438 -12.63 -25.80 8.72
N PRO A 439 -13.73 -25.15 8.28
CA PRO A 439 -14.99 -25.13 9.05
C PRO A 439 -15.58 -26.50 9.39
N THR A 440 -15.41 -27.50 8.55
CA THR A 440 -16.00 -28.84 8.70
C THR A 440 -14.98 -29.95 8.97
N ASN A 441 -13.66 -29.67 8.81
CA ASN A 441 -12.61 -30.66 9.03
C ASN A 441 -11.56 -30.13 10.02
N PRO A 442 -11.53 -30.62 11.28
CA PRO A 442 -10.62 -30.11 12.30
C PRO A 442 -9.15 -30.43 12.06
N ASN A 443 -8.84 -31.27 11.09
CA ASN A 443 -7.47 -31.66 10.72
C ASN A 443 -6.96 -30.99 9.44
N LEU A 444 -7.84 -30.31 8.68
CA LEU A 444 -7.42 -29.47 7.56
C LEU A 444 -7.06 -28.09 8.11
N VAL A 445 -5.74 -27.84 8.21
CA VAL A 445 -5.16 -26.63 8.82
C VAL A 445 -4.33 -25.89 7.79
N ILE A 446 -4.44 -24.59 7.79
CA ILE A 446 -3.69 -23.66 6.92
C ILE A 446 -2.80 -22.84 7.84
N ALA A 447 -1.52 -22.75 7.52
CA ALA A 447 -0.54 -21.92 8.20
C ALA A 447 0.15 -21.00 7.18
N GLY A 448 0.21 -19.71 7.50
CA GLY A 448 0.81 -18.68 6.67
C GLY A 448 1.85 -17.85 7.41
N GLY A 449 2.89 -17.55 6.71
CA GLY A 449 3.95 -16.60 6.97
C GLY A 449 4.14 -15.74 5.72
N VAL A 450 5.37 -15.60 5.23
CA VAL A 450 5.65 -15.14 3.86
C VAL A 450 4.98 -16.09 2.86
N ASN A 451 5.01 -17.38 3.14
CA ASN A 451 4.41 -18.43 2.32
C ASN A 451 3.23 -19.09 3.02
N LEU A 452 2.36 -19.74 2.23
CA LEU A 452 1.14 -20.40 2.70
C LEU A 452 1.20 -21.91 2.48
N TYR A 453 0.86 -22.63 3.52
CA TYR A 453 0.84 -24.10 3.54
C TYR A 453 -0.48 -24.66 4.06
N LYS A 454 -0.89 -25.83 3.57
CA LYS A 454 -1.99 -26.61 4.14
C LYS A 454 -1.54 -27.98 4.59
N SER A 455 -2.22 -28.50 5.60
CA SER A 455 -2.10 -29.88 6.04
C SER A 455 -3.47 -30.50 6.22
N THR A 456 -3.64 -31.77 5.81
CA THR A 456 -4.88 -32.54 6.00
C THR A 456 -4.89 -33.36 7.30
N ASN A 457 -3.81 -33.32 8.08
CA ASN A 457 -3.65 -34.06 9.34
C ASN A 457 -3.18 -33.19 10.50
N GLY A 458 -3.43 -31.87 10.42
CA GLY A 458 -3.06 -30.93 11.46
C GLY A 458 -1.54 -30.71 11.62
N PHE A 459 -0.78 -30.88 10.55
CA PHE A 459 0.69 -30.85 10.53
C PHE A 459 1.35 -31.93 11.41
N SER A 460 0.69 -33.06 11.60
CA SER A 460 1.35 -34.19 12.30
C SER A 460 2.45 -34.84 11.44
N SER A 461 2.46 -34.62 10.13
CA SER A 461 3.45 -35.13 9.17
C SER A 461 3.87 -34.10 8.11
N GLY A 462 3.92 -32.83 8.42
CA GLY A 462 4.27 -31.77 7.48
C GLY A 462 3.10 -31.23 6.68
N GLY A 463 3.35 -30.23 5.82
CA GLY A 463 2.37 -29.51 5.03
C GLY A 463 2.75 -29.44 3.55
N SER A 464 1.77 -29.07 2.71
CA SER A 464 1.94 -28.81 1.29
C SER A 464 1.91 -27.30 1.03
N PHE A 465 2.83 -26.79 0.25
CA PHE A 465 2.85 -25.42 -0.24
C PHE A 465 1.60 -25.16 -1.09
N ILE A 466 0.93 -24.04 -0.87
CA ILE A 466 -0.29 -23.67 -1.60
C ILE A 466 -0.35 -22.21 -2.06
N GLY A 467 0.56 -21.34 -1.63
CA GLY A 467 0.59 -19.94 -2.03
C GLY A 467 1.86 -19.21 -1.62
N GLY A 468 2.16 -18.12 -2.29
CA GLY A 468 3.38 -17.34 -2.13
C GLY A 468 4.45 -17.69 -3.15
N GLU A 469 5.70 -17.34 -2.85
CA GLU A 469 6.86 -17.60 -3.71
C GLU A 469 8.05 -18.02 -2.86
N VAL A 470 8.59 -19.20 -3.11
CA VAL A 470 9.71 -19.76 -2.33
C VAL A 470 10.98 -19.88 -3.17
N SER A 471 10.84 -20.07 -4.47
CA SER A 471 11.94 -20.09 -5.45
C SER A 471 11.37 -20.12 -6.87
N ASP A 472 12.24 -20.06 -7.86
CA ASP A 472 11.88 -20.23 -9.28
C ASP A 472 11.16 -21.56 -9.59
N THR A 473 11.29 -22.55 -8.71
CA THR A 473 10.70 -23.89 -8.84
C THR A 473 9.49 -24.10 -7.91
N PHE A 474 9.31 -23.25 -6.90
CA PHE A 474 8.22 -23.29 -5.92
C PHE A 474 7.51 -21.94 -5.90
N SER A 475 6.75 -21.68 -6.92
CA SER A 475 5.81 -20.58 -6.96
C SER A 475 4.38 -21.13 -7.02
N ASP A 476 3.40 -20.32 -6.64
CA ASP A 476 2.02 -20.65 -6.87
C ASP A 476 1.81 -21.01 -8.36
N PRO A 477 1.28 -22.22 -8.66
CA PRO A 477 1.09 -22.66 -10.04
C PRO A 477 0.20 -21.75 -10.87
N SER A 478 -0.68 -20.95 -10.25
CA SER A 478 -1.50 -19.93 -10.92
C SER A 478 -0.77 -18.63 -11.17
N GLY A 479 0.34 -18.36 -10.44
CA GLY A 479 1.09 -17.12 -10.48
C GLY A 479 0.28 -15.89 -10.03
N VAL A 480 -0.73 -16.08 -9.18
CA VAL A 480 -1.66 -15.04 -8.72
C VAL A 480 -1.49 -14.76 -7.23
N SER A 481 -1.11 -15.77 -6.43
CA SER A 481 -0.94 -15.61 -4.98
C SER A 481 0.27 -14.73 -4.67
N HIS A 482 0.05 -13.66 -3.92
CA HIS A 482 1.11 -12.84 -3.37
C HIS A 482 1.66 -13.47 -2.09
N VAL A 483 2.84 -13.06 -1.66
CA VAL A 483 3.46 -13.42 -0.38
C VAL A 483 2.88 -12.61 0.79
N ASP A 484 3.36 -12.86 2.02
CA ASP A 484 3.09 -12.06 3.24
C ASP A 484 1.64 -12.15 3.72
N PHE A 485 1.25 -13.32 4.22
CA PHE A 485 -0.14 -13.64 4.59
C PHE A 485 -0.50 -13.15 6.00
N HIS A 486 -1.66 -12.47 6.12
CA HIS A 486 -2.12 -11.83 7.35
C HIS A 486 -3.51 -12.25 7.79
N GLY A 487 -4.45 -12.36 6.85
CA GLY A 487 -5.85 -12.60 7.14
C GLY A 487 -6.48 -13.65 6.24
N PHE A 488 -7.64 -14.14 6.66
CA PHE A 488 -8.37 -15.16 5.92
C PHE A 488 -9.88 -15.08 6.18
N ALA A 489 -10.66 -15.63 5.24
CA ALA A 489 -12.07 -15.91 5.44
C ALA A 489 -12.50 -17.14 4.66
N PHE A 490 -13.26 -18.04 5.29
CA PHE A 490 -14.02 -19.09 4.60
C PHE A 490 -15.37 -18.54 4.17
N ASP A 491 -15.85 -18.96 2.99
CA ASP A 491 -17.18 -18.63 2.51
C ASP A 491 -18.24 -19.36 3.37
N PRO A 492 -19.20 -18.66 3.98
CA PRO A 492 -20.21 -19.31 4.83
C PRO A 492 -21.14 -20.26 4.07
N SER A 493 -21.26 -20.10 2.74
CA SER A 493 -22.10 -20.98 1.87
C SER A 493 -21.30 -22.09 1.20
N ASP A 494 -19.96 -21.98 1.16
CA ASP A 494 -19.06 -23.01 0.63
C ASP A 494 -17.79 -23.10 1.49
N PRO A 495 -17.72 -24.03 2.45
CA PRO A 495 -16.61 -24.13 3.37
C PRO A 495 -15.26 -24.45 2.69
N ASN A 496 -15.25 -24.88 1.44
CA ASN A 496 -14.04 -25.16 0.68
C ASN A 496 -13.50 -23.89 0.00
N ARG A 497 -14.33 -22.87 -0.21
CA ARG A 497 -13.90 -21.59 -0.78
C ARG A 497 -13.21 -20.74 0.29
N PHE A 498 -11.99 -20.33 0.02
CA PHE A 498 -11.10 -19.67 0.97
C PHE A 498 -10.51 -18.40 0.39
N VAL A 499 -10.67 -17.28 1.07
CA VAL A 499 -10.07 -15.99 0.71
C VAL A 499 -8.91 -15.69 1.65
N VAL A 500 -7.80 -15.21 1.11
CA VAL A 500 -6.65 -14.71 1.87
C VAL A 500 -6.48 -13.22 1.66
N ALA A 501 -5.95 -12.57 2.69
CA ALA A 501 -5.50 -11.18 2.70
C ALA A 501 -3.99 -11.16 2.96
N ASN A 502 -3.26 -10.45 2.11
CA ASN A 502 -1.79 -10.35 2.15
C ASN A 502 -1.31 -8.97 1.66
N ASP A 503 0.00 -8.79 1.47
CA ASP A 503 0.55 -7.51 1.02
C ASP A 503 0.23 -7.18 -0.46
N GLY A 504 -0.24 -8.16 -1.24
CA GLY A 504 -0.79 -7.98 -2.59
C GLY A 504 -2.32 -7.82 -2.65
N GLY A 505 -3.01 -7.70 -1.50
CA GLY A 505 -4.45 -7.49 -1.42
C GLY A 505 -5.25 -8.75 -1.09
N LEU A 506 -6.18 -9.11 -1.96
CA LEU A 506 -7.12 -10.21 -1.74
C LEU A 506 -7.05 -11.22 -2.88
N GLN A 507 -6.89 -12.50 -2.54
CA GLN A 507 -6.98 -13.60 -3.48
C GLN A 507 -7.93 -14.68 -2.96
N VAL A 508 -8.57 -15.38 -3.87
CA VAL A 508 -9.52 -16.46 -3.56
C VAL A 508 -9.06 -17.78 -4.13
N CYS A 509 -9.08 -18.80 -3.28
CA CYS A 509 -8.98 -20.21 -3.66
C CYS A 509 -10.40 -20.77 -3.73
N PRO A 510 -10.86 -21.28 -4.88
CA PRO A 510 -12.22 -21.80 -5.02
C PRO A 510 -12.44 -23.13 -4.28
N ASP A 511 -11.41 -23.94 -4.10
CA ASP A 511 -11.47 -25.21 -3.37
C ASP A 511 -10.14 -25.52 -2.67
N ILE A 512 -10.07 -25.22 -1.36
CA ILE A 512 -8.90 -25.49 -0.53
C ILE A 512 -8.64 -26.99 -0.31
N THR A 513 -9.61 -27.85 -0.60
CA THR A 513 -9.50 -29.31 -0.47
C THR A 513 -8.89 -29.96 -1.71
N ALA A 514 -8.85 -29.26 -2.84
CA ALA A 514 -8.28 -29.76 -4.09
C ALA A 514 -6.82 -30.22 -3.90
N SER A 515 -6.44 -31.24 -4.67
CA SER A 515 -5.07 -31.74 -4.68
C SER A 515 -4.09 -30.72 -5.30
N GLN A 516 -4.56 -29.97 -6.27
CA GLN A 516 -3.84 -28.83 -6.87
C GLN A 516 -4.65 -27.55 -6.60
N ILE A 517 -4.05 -26.65 -5.84
CA ILE A 517 -4.66 -25.36 -5.50
C ILE A 517 -4.49 -24.39 -6.68
N SER A 518 -5.51 -23.58 -6.89
CA SER A 518 -5.48 -22.45 -7.81
C SER A 518 -5.99 -21.21 -7.13
N TRP A 519 -5.44 -20.06 -7.48
CA TRP A 519 -5.82 -18.77 -6.96
C TRP A 519 -6.39 -17.88 -8.06
N SER A 520 -7.28 -16.98 -7.67
CA SER A 520 -7.80 -15.91 -8.52
C SER A 520 -7.79 -14.60 -7.76
N LEU A 521 -7.68 -13.49 -8.49
CA LEU A 521 -7.78 -12.16 -7.90
C LEU A 521 -9.18 -11.93 -7.33
N PHE A 522 -9.25 -11.36 -6.15
CA PHE A 522 -10.49 -11.03 -5.43
C PHE A 522 -10.58 -9.53 -5.13
N ALA A 523 -9.87 -8.72 -5.90
CA ALA A 523 -9.57 -7.32 -5.59
C ALA A 523 -10.10 -6.33 -6.64
N ASN A 524 -11.15 -6.68 -7.43
CA ASN A 524 -11.67 -5.78 -8.46
C ASN A 524 -12.22 -4.48 -7.86
N GLN A 525 -11.57 -3.34 -8.17
CA GLN A 525 -11.79 -2.02 -7.57
C GLN A 525 -11.40 -1.91 -6.07
N TYR A 526 -10.68 -2.88 -5.54
CA TYR A 526 -10.10 -2.84 -4.21
C TYR A 526 -8.76 -2.08 -4.25
N GLN A 527 -8.83 -0.75 -4.23
CA GLN A 527 -7.68 0.12 -4.43
C GLN A 527 -6.96 0.36 -3.10
N THR A 528 -6.00 -0.47 -2.77
CA THR A 528 -5.20 -0.39 -1.53
C THR A 528 -3.70 -0.32 -1.76
N LEU A 529 -3.24 -0.21 -3.01
CA LEU A 529 -1.82 -0.11 -3.31
C LEU A 529 -1.18 1.12 -2.67
N GLN A 530 0.06 0.93 -2.19
CA GLN A 530 0.84 1.92 -1.45
C GLN A 530 1.95 2.50 -2.35
N TYR A 531 1.63 3.53 -3.14
CA TYR A 531 2.60 4.16 -4.02
C TYR A 531 3.56 5.08 -3.27
N TYR A 532 4.85 4.97 -3.58
CA TYR A 532 5.88 5.93 -3.21
C TYR A 532 6.01 7.06 -4.23
N HIS A 533 6.00 6.71 -5.52
CA HIS A 533 6.11 7.63 -6.64
C HIS A 533 5.20 7.22 -7.79
N VAL A 534 4.80 8.21 -8.60
CA VAL A 534 4.00 8.00 -9.81
C VAL A 534 4.58 8.78 -10.98
N ALA A 535 4.37 8.28 -12.20
CA ALA A 535 4.80 8.92 -13.42
C ALA A 535 3.69 8.92 -14.48
N ILE A 536 3.61 9.99 -15.21
CA ILE A 536 2.66 10.18 -16.31
C ILE A 536 3.40 10.19 -17.65
N ASP A 537 2.84 9.51 -18.66
CA ASP A 537 3.31 9.60 -20.04
C ASP A 537 3.25 11.06 -20.51
N PRO A 538 4.35 11.66 -20.98
CA PRO A 538 4.38 13.04 -21.40
C PRO A 538 3.57 13.35 -22.68
N SER A 539 3.10 12.33 -23.42
CA SER A 539 2.26 12.52 -24.62
C SER A 539 0.88 13.08 -24.25
N PRO A 540 0.45 14.20 -24.82
CA PRO A 540 -0.85 14.80 -24.53
C PRO A 540 -2.00 13.82 -24.73
N GLY A 541 -2.96 13.79 -23.80
CA GLY A 541 -4.14 12.91 -23.83
C GLY A 541 -3.86 11.44 -23.53
N SER A 542 -2.61 11.02 -23.30
CA SER A 542 -2.27 9.64 -22.94
C SER A 542 -2.79 9.31 -21.52
N LEU A 543 -3.36 8.12 -21.38
CA LEU A 543 -3.78 7.54 -20.09
C LEU A 543 -2.81 6.44 -19.61
N VAL A 544 -1.58 6.46 -20.10
CA VAL A 544 -0.51 5.60 -19.65
C VAL A 544 0.13 6.21 -18.41
N PHE A 545 0.16 5.45 -17.33
CA PHE A 545 0.71 5.83 -16.03
C PHE A 545 1.61 4.72 -15.51
N ALA A 546 2.53 5.07 -14.63
CA ALA A 546 3.33 4.10 -13.90
C ALA A 546 3.47 4.53 -12.43
N GLY A 547 3.78 3.59 -11.55
CA GLY A 547 4.03 3.89 -10.15
C GLY A 547 4.86 2.81 -9.49
N GLY A 548 5.78 3.21 -8.63
CA GLY A 548 6.51 2.33 -7.74
C GLY A 548 5.76 2.18 -6.43
N ALA A 549 5.44 0.95 -6.06
CA ALA A 549 4.62 0.63 -4.90
C ALA A 549 5.37 -0.26 -3.91
N GLN A 550 5.12 -0.05 -2.63
CA GLN A 550 5.62 -0.88 -1.56
C GLN A 550 5.15 -2.33 -1.75
N ASP A 551 6.07 -3.29 -1.60
CA ASP A 551 5.86 -4.75 -1.70
C ASP A 551 5.23 -5.22 -3.04
N ASN A 552 4.95 -4.29 -3.97
CA ASN A 552 4.15 -4.53 -5.17
C ASN A 552 4.82 -4.03 -6.46
N SER A 553 6.14 -3.97 -6.49
CA SER A 553 6.90 -3.74 -7.73
C SER A 553 6.68 -2.35 -8.34
N THR A 554 7.18 -2.15 -9.55
CA THR A 554 6.83 -1.03 -10.41
C THR A 554 5.66 -1.42 -11.30
N SER A 555 4.49 -0.82 -11.08
CA SER A 555 3.29 -1.03 -11.88
C SER A 555 3.25 -0.09 -13.10
N TYR A 556 2.74 -0.60 -14.22
CA TYR A 556 2.57 0.14 -15.48
C TYR A 556 1.15 -0.04 -15.98
N ARG A 557 0.43 1.06 -16.22
CA ARG A 557 -0.91 1.04 -16.81
C ARG A 557 -0.82 0.98 -18.33
N ASP A 558 -1.28 -0.14 -18.89
CA ASP A 558 -1.31 -0.34 -20.35
C ASP A 558 -2.64 0.11 -20.97
N ALA A 559 -2.89 1.39 -20.98
CA ALA A 559 -4.10 1.95 -21.61
C ALA A 559 -4.16 1.71 -23.13
N ARG A 560 -3.12 1.15 -23.74
CA ARG A 560 -3.01 0.85 -25.18
C ARG A 560 -3.26 -0.62 -25.51
N GLY A 561 -3.40 -1.49 -24.50
CA GLY A 561 -3.60 -2.93 -24.68
C GLY A 561 -2.41 -3.67 -25.29
N LEU A 562 -1.18 -3.21 -25.04
CA LEU A 562 0.04 -3.82 -25.60
C LEU A 562 0.23 -5.26 -25.10
N PHE A 563 -0.17 -5.52 -23.86
CA PHE A 563 0.02 -6.78 -23.16
C PHE A 563 -1.28 -7.59 -23.04
N ALA A 564 -2.40 -7.12 -23.55
CA ALA A 564 -3.71 -7.77 -23.42
C ALA A 564 -3.75 -9.23 -23.93
N ASN A 565 -2.95 -9.56 -24.95
CA ASN A 565 -2.83 -10.92 -25.47
C ASN A 565 -1.88 -11.81 -24.68
N ILE A 566 -1.03 -11.21 -23.82
CA ILE A 566 -0.02 -11.93 -23.02
C ILE A 566 -0.58 -12.23 -21.63
N LEU A 567 -1.31 -11.29 -21.07
CA LEU A 567 -1.90 -11.35 -19.72
C LEU A 567 -3.37 -10.91 -19.77
N PRO A 568 -4.29 -11.73 -20.31
CA PRO A 568 -5.67 -11.32 -20.58
C PRO A 568 -6.50 -11.03 -19.32
N ASP A 569 -6.10 -11.57 -18.16
CA ASP A 569 -6.85 -11.47 -16.92
C ASP A 569 -6.42 -10.30 -16.02
N VAL A 570 -5.36 -9.58 -16.37
CA VAL A 570 -4.87 -8.44 -15.60
C VAL A 570 -5.44 -7.16 -16.19
N ASN A 571 -6.20 -6.42 -15.40
CA ASN A 571 -6.73 -5.13 -15.82
C ASN A 571 -5.61 -4.17 -16.13
N ASP A 572 -5.45 -3.74 -17.32
CA ASP A 572 -4.63 -2.62 -17.79
C ASP A 572 -3.36 -2.22 -16.98
N HIS A 573 -3.06 -2.87 -15.84
CA HIS A 573 -1.86 -2.68 -15.02
C HIS A 573 -1.04 -3.95 -14.93
N TYR A 574 0.29 -3.79 -15.06
CA TYR A 574 1.25 -4.88 -15.05
C TYR A 574 2.41 -4.53 -14.11
N ASN A 575 2.81 -5.45 -13.27
CA ASN A 575 4.03 -5.33 -12.46
C ASN A 575 5.23 -5.69 -13.34
N LEU A 576 6.15 -4.75 -13.55
CA LEU A 576 7.21 -4.90 -14.55
C LEU A 576 8.61 -4.99 -13.96
N ILE A 577 8.93 -4.23 -12.92
CA ILE A 577 10.24 -4.23 -12.25
C ILE A 577 9.99 -4.66 -10.81
N GLY A 578 10.59 -5.77 -10.39
CA GLY A 578 10.31 -6.38 -9.08
C GLY A 578 10.90 -5.64 -7.88
N GLY A 579 10.65 -6.15 -6.68
CA GLY A 579 11.01 -5.55 -5.39
C GLY A 579 10.03 -4.45 -4.95
N ASP A 580 10.39 -3.66 -3.94
CA ASP A 580 9.68 -2.39 -3.66
C ASP A 580 9.91 -1.42 -4.82
N GLY A 581 8.85 -1.00 -5.47
CA GLY A 581 8.94 0.00 -6.50
C GLY A 581 9.23 1.38 -5.90
N GLY A 582 10.32 2.01 -6.34
CA GLY A 582 10.73 3.36 -5.93
C GLY A 582 10.28 4.45 -6.89
N ALA A 583 11.19 5.38 -7.22
CA ALA A 583 10.94 6.41 -8.23
C ALA A 583 10.71 5.78 -9.61
N VAL A 584 9.87 6.43 -10.42
CA VAL A 584 9.49 5.98 -11.77
C VAL A 584 9.55 7.13 -12.76
N GLY A 585 9.76 6.80 -14.05
CA GLY A 585 9.75 7.77 -15.14
C GLY A 585 9.35 7.11 -16.46
N LEU A 586 8.63 7.84 -17.31
CA LEU A 586 8.14 7.38 -18.60
C LEU A 586 8.63 8.30 -19.73
N THR A 587 9.07 7.71 -20.85
CA THR A 587 9.22 8.46 -22.09
C THR A 587 7.88 8.60 -22.79
N ALA A 588 7.81 9.49 -23.79
CA ALA A 588 6.60 9.63 -24.59
C ALA A 588 6.22 8.34 -25.31
N SER A 589 4.95 8.02 -25.31
CA SER A 589 4.41 6.89 -26.07
C SER A 589 4.35 7.25 -27.55
N ASN A 590 4.69 6.31 -28.43
CA ASN A 590 4.47 6.46 -29.86
C ASN A 590 3.11 5.84 -30.23
N PRO A 591 2.14 6.62 -30.73
CA PRO A 591 0.84 6.10 -31.14
C PRO A 591 0.92 5.04 -32.25
N ALA A 592 1.91 5.12 -33.14
CA ALA A 592 2.13 4.15 -34.21
C ALA A 592 2.74 2.84 -33.71
N LEU A 593 3.12 2.74 -32.43
CA LEU A 593 3.75 1.56 -31.82
C LEU A 593 5.04 1.08 -32.54
N THR A 594 5.66 1.93 -33.33
CA THR A 594 6.85 1.62 -34.14
C THR A 594 8.15 1.74 -33.35
N THR A 595 8.14 2.54 -32.28
CA THR A 595 9.27 2.67 -31.34
C THR A 595 8.80 2.30 -29.94
N SER A 596 9.74 1.76 -29.15
CA SER A 596 9.47 1.42 -27.75
C SER A 596 9.30 2.69 -26.92
N GLN A 597 8.26 2.76 -26.09
CA GLN A 597 8.26 3.59 -24.90
C GLN A 597 9.26 3.00 -23.91
N ILE A 598 9.86 3.82 -23.07
CA ILE A 598 10.76 3.34 -22.02
C ILE A 598 10.17 3.67 -20.66
N LEU A 599 10.12 2.65 -19.79
CA LEU A 599 9.89 2.77 -18.37
C LEU A 599 11.24 2.75 -17.66
N TYR A 600 11.49 3.76 -16.83
CA TYR A 600 12.57 3.76 -15.86
C TYR A 600 11.97 3.53 -14.48
N GLY A 601 12.62 2.71 -13.66
CA GLY A 601 12.17 2.44 -12.30
C GLY A 601 13.33 2.16 -11.37
N CYS A 602 13.21 2.64 -10.14
CA CYS A 602 14.08 2.24 -9.03
C CYS A 602 13.43 1.12 -8.23
N ALA A 603 14.26 0.21 -7.70
CA ALA A 603 13.93 -0.60 -6.55
C ALA A 603 14.70 -0.07 -5.33
N GLN A 604 14.65 -0.82 -4.22
CA GLN A 604 15.29 -0.40 -2.96
C GLN A 604 16.80 -0.12 -3.15
N LEU A 605 17.34 0.75 -2.29
CA LEU A 605 18.78 0.94 -2.08
C LEU A 605 19.57 1.32 -3.34
N GLY A 606 18.97 2.09 -4.23
CA GLY A 606 19.64 2.67 -5.37
C GLY A 606 19.62 1.84 -6.65
N ALA A 607 18.95 0.72 -6.69
CA ALA A 607 18.77 -0.01 -7.93
C ALA A 607 18.02 0.86 -8.95
N LEU A 608 18.54 0.97 -10.17
CA LEU A 608 17.95 1.73 -11.27
C LEU A 608 17.89 0.88 -12.53
N TYR A 609 16.70 0.78 -13.10
CA TYR A 609 16.43 -0.08 -14.24
C TYR A 609 15.79 0.70 -15.39
N ARG A 610 16.00 0.19 -16.58
CA ARG A 610 15.37 0.62 -17.83
C ARG A 610 14.66 -0.55 -18.48
N GLN A 611 13.40 -0.39 -18.82
CA GLN A 611 12.57 -1.41 -19.46
C GLN A 611 11.92 -0.86 -20.73
N PRO A 612 12.20 -1.44 -21.90
CA PRO A 612 11.48 -1.10 -23.13
C PRO A 612 10.04 -1.62 -23.07
N ILE A 613 9.08 -0.78 -23.41
CA ILE A 613 7.65 -1.12 -23.49
C ILE A 613 7.23 -1.12 -24.96
N ARG A 614 6.94 -2.28 -25.50
CA ARG A 614 6.55 -2.47 -26.89
C ARG A 614 5.62 -3.68 -27.02
N ARG A 615 4.84 -3.74 -28.12
CA ARG A 615 4.09 -4.94 -28.47
C ARG A 615 5.08 -6.07 -28.79
N SER A 616 5.01 -7.16 -28.08
CA SER A 616 5.82 -8.35 -28.31
C SER A 616 5.09 -9.60 -27.82
N ALA A 617 5.61 -10.80 -28.13
CA ALA A 617 5.06 -12.07 -27.67
C ALA A 617 5.32 -12.34 -26.17
N SER A 618 6.18 -11.56 -25.54
CA SER A 618 6.49 -11.63 -24.12
C SER A 618 6.80 -10.22 -23.60
N ILE A 619 6.70 -10.00 -22.29
CA ILE A 619 7.13 -8.74 -21.67
C ILE A 619 8.66 -8.62 -21.83
N PRO A 620 9.19 -7.54 -22.45
CA PRO A 620 10.63 -7.36 -22.57
C PRO A 620 11.31 -7.30 -21.21
N ALA A 621 12.50 -7.87 -21.10
CA ALA A 621 13.30 -7.79 -19.88
C ALA A 621 13.78 -6.37 -19.59
N PHE A 622 13.88 -6.02 -18.32
CA PHE A 622 14.53 -4.79 -17.88
C PHE A 622 16.05 -4.97 -17.79
N SER A 623 16.78 -3.86 -17.82
CA SER A 623 18.24 -3.82 -17.72
C SER A 623 18.65 -2.88 -16.60
N SER A 624 19.60 -3.28 -15.77
CA SER A 624 20.20 -2.37 -14.79
C SER A 624 21.04 -1.32 -15.54
N ILE A 625 20.83 -0.05 -15.12
CA ILE A 625 21.59 1.10 -15.63
C ILE A 625 22.18 1.94 -14.49
N LYS A 626 22.13 1.47 -13.23
CA LYS A 626 22.77 2.15 -12.09
C LYS A 626 24.24 2.40 -12.40
N PRO A 627 24.77 3.63 -12.25
CA PRO A 627 26.17 3.94 -12.52
C PRO A 627 27.11 3.08 -11.67
N PHE A 628 28.07 2.41 -12.31
CA PHE A 628 29.06 1.58 -11.62
C PHE A 628 29.90 2.42 -10.65
N GLY A 629 30.07 1.92 -9.43
CA GLY A 629 30.84 2.60 -8.39
C GLY A 629 30.08 3.73 -7.67
N SER A 630 28.80 3.99 -8.02
CA SER A 630 27.95 4.85 -7.20
C SER A 630 27.72 4.22 -5.83
N GLN A 631 27.55 5.05 -4.81
CA GLN A 631 27.21 4.59 -3.47
C GLN A 631 25.87 3.82 -3.48
N GLU A 632 25.53 3.18 -2.38
CA GLU A 632 24.17 2.73 -2.13
C GLU A 632 23.25 3.96 -2.07
N GLY A 633 21.99 3.82 -2.47
CA GLY A 633 21.01 4.90 -2.37
C GLY A 633 20.23 4.87 -1.05
N GLU A 634 19.38 5.85 -0.83
CA GLU A 634 18.34 5.80 0.21
C GLU A 634 17.43 4.59 -0.03
N PHE A 635 16.68 4.16 1.00
CA PHE A 635 15.74 3.03 0.84
C PHE A 635 14.83 3.26 -0.38
N ILE A 636 14.18 4.40 -0.49
CA ILE A 636 13.56 4.84 -1.75
C ILE A 636 14.49 5.85 -2.41
N THR A 637 15.20 5.40 -3.40
CA THR A 637 16.14 6.23 -4.16
C THR A 637 15.40 7.01 -5.23
N TYR A 638 15.75 8.27 -5.38
CA TYR A 638 15.13 9.19 -6.32
C TYR A 638 15.98 9.34 -7.60
N PHE A 639 15.30 9.48 -8.72
CA PHE A 639 15.88 9.97 -9.97
C PHE A 639 14.89 10.94 -10.64
N HIS A 640 15.38 11.76 -11.53
CA HIS A 640 14.56 12.67 -12.31
C HIS A 640 14.84 12.50 -13.80
N LEU A 641 13.79 12.17 -14.54
CA LEU A 641 13.79 12.14 -16.01
C LEU A 641 13.31 13.50 -16.50
N ASP A 642 14.12 14.19 -17.31
CA ASP A 642 13.74 15.50 -17.82
C ASP A 642 12.50 15.37 -18.74
N PRO A 643 11.35 15.96 -18.38
CA PRO A 643 10.11 15.75 -19.13
C PRO A 643 10.14 16.34 -20.55
N TYR A 644 11.07 17.26 -20.86
CA TYR A 644 11.25 17.88 -22.15
C TYR A 644 12.37 17.26 -22.98
N ASN A 645 13.21 16.44 -22.36
CA ASN A 645 14.22 15.63 -23.05
C ASN A 645 14.47 14.34 -22.28
N THR A 646 13.72 13.32 -22.55
CA THR A 646 13.77 12.02 -21.86
C THR A 646 15.07 11.24 -22.14
N GLU A 647 16.01 11.79 -22.90
CA GLU A 647 17.40 11.32 -22.94
C GLU A 647 18.25 11.86 -21.79
N THR A 648 17.77 12.90 -21.09
CA THR A 648 18.47 13.43 -19.90
C THR A 648 17.86 12.87 -18.64
N LEU A 649 18.65 12.10 -17.89
CA LEU A 649 18.27 11.51 -16.61
C LEU A 649 19.29 11.89 -15.55
N TYR A 650 18.81 12.32 -14.40
CA TYR A 650 19.59 12.63 -13.20
C TYR A 650 19.29 11.56 -12.13
N TYR A 651 20.33 10.89 -11.66
CA TYR A 651 20.24 9.82 -10.66
C TYR A 651 20.98 10.23 -9.38
N THR A 652 20.37 10.01 -8.22
CA THR A 652 20.96 10.31 -6.91
C THR A 652 21.45 9.04 -6.23
N SER A 653 22.53 9.17 -5.44
CA SER A 653 23.07 8.13 -4.58
C SER A 653 23.60 8.83 -3.32
N TYR A 654 22.80 8.94 -2.29
CA TYR A 654 23.00 9.84 -1.16
C TYR A 654 23.30 11.27 -1.61
N ASN A 655 24.50 11.79 -1.39
CA ASN A 655 24.90 13.14 -1.80
C ASN A 655 25.42 13.21 -3.25
N GLU A 656 25.65 12.08 -3.90
CA GLU A 656 26.12 12.04 -5.29
C GLU A 656 24.99 12.33 -6.26
N LEU A 657 25.32 13.02 -7.34
CA LEU A 657 24.42 13.27 -8.46
C LEU A 657 25.10 12.82 -9.76
N TYR A 658 24.48 11.89 -10.44
CA TYR A 658 24.91 11.43 -11.77
C TYR A 658 23.95 11.96 -12.82
N ARG A 659 24.48 12.31 -13.99
CA ARG A 659 23.69 12.70 -15.16
C ARG A 659 24.07 11.85 -16.36
N THR A 660 23.08 11.43 -17.14
CA THR A 660 23.27 10.98 -18.52
C THR A 660 22.42 11.83 -19.48
N ASN A 661 22.90 12.05 -20.70
CA ASN A 661 22.13 12.63 -21.79
C ASN A 661 21.79 11.57 -22.87
N ASN A 662 21.99 10.29 -22.57
CA ASN A 662 21.74 9.14 -23.43
C ASN A 662 20.96 8.06 -22.66
N ALA A 663 19.91 8.44 -21.94
CA ALA A 663 19.19 7.54 -21.02
C ALA A 663 18.66 6.28 -21.72
N SER A 664 18.26 6.37 -22.99
CA SER A 664 17.75 5.23 -23.77
C SER A 664 18.82 4.14 -24.06
N THR A 665 20.10 4.48 -24.01
CA THR A 665 21.19 3.59 -24.40
C THR A 665 22.27 3.39 -23.34
N VAL A 666 22.32 4.24 -22.30
CA VAL A 666 23.30 4.16 -21.23
C VAL A 666 23.27 2.78 -20.55
N THR A 667 24.44 2.31 -20.09
CA THR A 667 24.59 1.09 -19.29
C THR A 667 25.13 1.42 -17.89
N THR A 668 25.45 0.42 -17.11
CA THR A 668 26.10 0.61 -15.79
C THR A 668 27.50 1.23 -15.90
N SER A 669 28.19 1.07 -17.02
CA SER A 669 29.55 1.63 -17.24
C SER A 669 29.51 3.15 -17.24
N LEU A 670 30.40 3.78 -16.48
CA LEU A 670 30.57 5.23 -16.49
C LEU A 670 30.96 5.76 -17.87
N THR A 671 31.69 4.96 -18.65
CA THR A 671 32.11 5.35 -20.02
C THR A 671 30.97 5.28 -21.03
N SER A 672 29.81 4.75 -20.67
CA SER A 672 28.64 4.66 -21.55
C SER A 672 27.83 5.97 -21.65
N GLY A 673 28.22 7.00 -20.93
CA GLY A 673 27.52 8.31 -20.97
C GLY A 673 27.07 8.86 -19.63
N TRP A 674 27.51 8.28 -18.51
CA TRP A 674 27.30 8.85 -17.18
C TRP A 674 28.35 9.91 -16.86
N THR A 675 27.92 11.02 -16.26
CA THR A 675 28.78 12.06 -15.69
C THR A 675 28.46 12.17 -14.20
N ASN A 676 29.43 11.90 -13.32
CA ASN A 676 29.30 12.21 -11.90
C ASN A 676 29.54 13.72 -11.70
N LEU A 677 28.52 14.42 -11.20
CA LEU A 677 28.57 15.85 -10.91
C LEU A 677 29.17 16.08 -9.50
N THR A 678 30.45 15.80 -9.35
CA THR A 678 31.16 15.85 -8.05
C THR A 678 31.11 17.21 -7.39
N GLY A 679 30.99 18.30 -8.17
CA GLY A 679 30.81 19.67 -7.63
C GLY A 679 29.48 19.79 -6.86
N VAL A 680 28.44 19.08 -7.27
CA VAL A 680 27.18 18.98 -6.52
C VAL A 680 27.39 18.18 -5.24
N GLY A 681 27.97 16.98 -5.34
CA GLY A 681 28.23 16.12 -4.18
C GLY A 681 29.07 16.80 -3.09
N THR A 682 30.13 17.52 -3.49
CA THR A 682 30.96 18.30 -2.58
C THR A 682 30.18 19.41 -1.89
N THR A 683 29.27 20.08 -2.63
CA THR A 683 28.47 21.18 -2.08
C THR A 683 27.40 20.67 -1.10
N VAL A 684 26.77 19.53 -1.41
CA VAL A 684 25.76 18.89 -0.52
C VAL A 684 26.41 18.33 0.75
N GLY A 685 27.61 17.73 0.61
CA GLY A 685 28.37 17.12 1.71
C GLY A 685 28.00 15.67 1.98
N SER A 686 28.98 14.86 2.36
CA SER A 686 28.90 13.40 2.44
C SER A 686 27.95 12.83 3.48
N VAL A 687 27.51 13.63 4.46
CA VAL A 687 26.57 13.21 5.52
C VAL A 687 25.10 13.49 5.18
N ASN A 688 24.86 14.08 4.00
CA ASN A 688 23.52 14.47 3.56
C ASN A 688 23.10 13.69 2.33
N SER A 689 21.81 13.69 2.04
CA SER A 689 21.24 13.01 0.86
C SER A 689 20.43 13.99 0.02
N ILE A 690 20.40 13.74 -1.29
CA ILE A 690 19.54 14.44 -2.24
C ILE A 690 18.19 13.71 -2.30
N PHE A 691 17.09 14.38 -1.98
CA PHE A 691 15.74 13.85 -1.95
C PHE A 691 14.80 14.42 -3.00
N ALA A 692 15.12 15.57 -3.57
CA ALA A 692 14.29 16.22 -4.55
C ALA A 692 15.10 16.76 -5.72
N LEU A 693 14.61 16.54 -6.93
CA LEU A 693 15.14 17.08 -8.17
C LEU A 693 13.99 17.60 -9.03
N ALA A 694 14.13 18.78 -9.61
CA ALA A 694 13.17 19.32 -10.57
C ALA A 694 13.88 20.18 -11.61
N THR A 695 13.63 19.93 -12.88
CA THR A 695 14.13 20.77 -13.99
C THR A 695 13.15 21.89 -14.32
N SER A 696 13.66 23.02 -14.80
CA SER A 696 12.82 24.02 -15.44
C SER A 696 12.22 23.47 -16.73
N HIS A 697 11.01 23.94 -17.06
CA HIS A 697 10.21 23.46 -18.17
C HIS A 697 10.52 24.21 -19.48
N GLY A 698 10.12 23.63 -20.60
CA GLY A 698 10.20 24.21 -21.94
C GLY A 698 11.44 23.82 -22.73
N PRO A 699 11.59 24.34 -23.94
CA PRO A 699 12.75 24.06 -24.78
C PRO A 699 14.05 24.43 -24.09
N TYR A 700 15.06 23.59 -24.24
CA TYR A 700 16.35 23.82 -23.60
C TYR A 700 17.02 25.11 -24.11
N SER A 701 17.46 25.93 -23.16
CA SER A 701 18.27 27.11 -23.38
C SER A 701 19.27 27.24 -22.22
N SER A 702 20.57 27.30 -22.49
CA SER A 702 21.61 27.27 -21.44
C SER A 702 21.47 28.39 -20.38
N GLY A 703 20.89 29.52 -20.75
CA GLY A 703 20.62 30.62 -19.83
C GLY A 703 19.35 30.48 -18.96
N ASN A 704 18.40 29.61 -19.37
CA ASN A 704 17.09 29.52 -18.74
C ASN A 704 16.81 28.15 -18.13
N ASN A 705 17.64 27.15 -18.38
CA ASN A 705 17.45 25.82 -17.81
C ASN A 705 18.23 25.64 -16.52
N HIS A 706 17.52 25.21 -15.52
CA HIS A 706 18.01 25.01 -14.18
C HIS A 706 17.58 23.64 -13.65
N LEU A 707 18.42 23.01 -12.82
CA LEU A 707 18.05 21.89 -11.99
C LEU A 707 18.00 22.38 -10.54
N PHE A 708 16.85 22.26 -9.90
CA PHE A 708 16.65 22.52 -8.49
C PHE A 708 16.86 21.23 -7.70
N ILE A 709 17.61 21.31 -6.61
CA ILE A 709 18.07 20.17 -5.81
C ILE A 709 17.67 20.41 -4.36
N GLY A 710 16.89 19.52 -3.78
CA GLY A 710 16.50 19.53 -2.38
C GLY A 710 17.19 18.42 -1.59
N THR A 711 17.58 18.72 -0.34
CA THR A 711 18.42 17.84 0.47
C THR A 711 17.82 17.51 1.84
N SER A 712 18.37 16.49 2.50
CA SER A 712 17.98 16.06 3.84
C SER A 712 18.35 17.02 4.97
N ASN A 713 19.19 18.03 4.70
CA ASN A 713 19.63 19.05 5.68
C ASN A 713 19.02 20.43 5.43
N GLY A 714 17.84 20.50 4.85
CA GLY A 714 17.10 21.75 4.65
C GLY A 714 17.74 22.69 3.66
N LYS A 715 18.46 22.20 2.67
CA LYS A 715 19.07 23.06 1.65
C LYS A 715 18.35 22.89 0.31
N ILE A 716 18.22 24.00 -0.39
CA ILE A 716 17.78 24.04 -1.78
C ILE A 716 18.90 24.67 -2.60
N TYR A 717 19.33 23.96 -3.61
CA TYR A 717 20.35 24.43 -4.53
C TYR A 717 19.78 24.57 -5.93
N ARG A 718 20.41 25.41 -6.74
CA ARG A 718 20.13 25.58 -8.17
C ARG A 718 21.39 25.36 -8.97
N LEU A 719 21.39 24.39 -9.88
CA LEU A 719 22.42 24.15 -10.87
C LEU A 719 21.97 24.76 -12.20
N ALA A 720 22.72 25.74 -12.71
CA ALA A 720 22.46 26.34 -14.02
C ALA A 720 23.01 25.43 -15.13
N ASP A 721 22.35 25.45 -16.30
CA ASP A 721 22.73 24.66 -17.48
C ASP A 721 23.04 23.19 -17.16
N PRO A 722 22.11 22.45 -16.53
CA PRO A 722 22.41 21.16 -15.94
C PRO A 722 22.79 20.07 -16.96
N ARG A 723 22.36 20.21 -18.24
CA ARG A 723 22.71 19.26 -19.31
C ARG A 723 24.17 19.36 -19.75
N ASN A 724 24.79 20.54 -19.61
CA ASN A 724 26.17 20.81 -20.00
C ASN A 724 27.09 20.99 -18.77
N ALA A 725 26.57 20.91 -17.55
CA ALA A 725 27.35 21.03 -16.33
C ALA A 725 28.52 20.01 -16.36
N THR A 726 29.72 20.47 -16.06
CA THR A 726 30.90 19.62 -15.92
C THR A 726 30.88 18.90 -14.56
N SER A 727 31.72 17.90 -14.39
CA SER A 727 31.84 17.20 -13.10
C SER A 727 32.09 18.15 -11.91
N THR A 728 32.83 19.23 -12.13
CA THR A 728 33.21 20.20 -11.08
C THR A 728 32.24 21.37 -10.92
N THR A 729 31.20 21.49 -11.74
CA THR A 729 30.23 22.57 -11.65
C THR A 729 29.49 22.51 -10.32
N ALA A 730 29.65 23.55 -9.49
CA ALA A 730 28.98 23.66 -8.20
C ALA A 730 27.59 24.35 -8.34
N PRO A 731 26.56 23.89 -7.63
CA PRO A 731 25.28 24.55 -7.63
C PRO A 731 25.27 25.75 -6.68
N VAL A 732 24.40 26.71 -6.96
CA VAL A 732 24.19 27.90 -6.12
C VAL A 732 23.20 27.57 -5.00
N ASN A 733 23.54 27.91 -3.76
CA ASN A 733 22.64 27.79 -2.63
C ASN A 733 21.56 28.89 -2.70
N ILE A 734 20.31 28.49 -2.78
CA ILE A 734 19.13 29.36 -2.85
C ILE A 734 18.14 29.09 -1.71
N THR A 735 18.60 28.47 -0.64
CA THR A 735 17.78 28.09 0.53
C THR A 735 17.08 29.31 1.12
N PRO A 736 15.81 29.20 1.57
CA PRO A 736 15.14 30.23 2.35
C PRO A 736 15.98 30.68 3.55
N ALA A 737 16.10 32.01 3.74
CA ALA A 737 16.86 32.55 4.86
C ALA A 737 16.22 32.30 6.22
N THR A 738 14.90 32.04 6.25
CA THR A 738 14.11 31.80 7.48
C THR A 738 13.14 30.64 7.28
N GLY A 739 12.78 29.97 8.37
CA GLY A 739 11.77 28.91 8.39
C GLY A 739 12.29 27.49 8.08
N MET A 740 13.44 27.37 7.42
CA MET A 740 14.02 26.07 7.10
C MET A 740 15.14 25.74 8.09
N THR A 741 15.10 24.59 8.73
CA THR A 741 16.09 24.13 9.71
C THR A 741 17.11 23.18 9.08
N ALA A 742 18.25 22.99 9.74
CA ALA A 742 19.33 22.13 9.25
C ALA A 742 19.01 20.63 9.20
N SER A 743 17.89 20.20 9.80
CA SER A 743 17.44 18.81 9.77
C SER A 743 16.09 18.66 9.04
N SER A 744 15.65 19.70 8.31
CA SER A 744 14.43 19.64 7.46
C SER A 744 14.73 18.90 6.18
N LEU A 745 13.88 17.97 5.78
CA LEU A 745 14.02 17.23 4.54
C LEU A 745 13.17 17.85 3.44
N VAL A 746 13.80 18.40 2.41
CA VAL A 746 13.11 18.91 1.22
C VAL A 746 12.65 17.72 0.39
N ARG A 747 11.35 17.43 0.46
CA ARG A 747 10.78 16.19 -0.11
C ARG A 747 10.48 16.28 -1.60
N GLN A 748 9.96 17.42 -2.06
CA GLN A 748 9.70 17.66 -3.47
C GLN A 748 9.80 19.14 -3.81
N ILE A 749 10.14 19.41 -5.06
CA ILE A 749 10.21 20.74 -5.66
C ILE A 749 9.38 20.73 -6.95
N ALA A 750 8.52 21.72 -7.14
CA ALA A 750 7.80 21.95 -8.37
C ALA A 750 8.19 23.30 -8.99
N VAL A 751 8.44 23.30 -10.29
CA VAL A 751 8.76 24.49 -11.08
C VAL A 751 7.57 24.85 -11.95
N ASN A 752 7.24 26.15 -12.02
CA ASN A 752 6.16 26.61 -12.88
C ASN A 752 6.47 26.30 -14.37
N PRO A 753 5.58 25.63 -15.08
CA PRO A 753 5.81 25.21 -16.47
C PRO A 753 6.11 26.34 -17.45
N ARG A 754 5.75 27.59 -17.13
CA ARG A 754 5.94 28.77 -18.00
C ARG A 754 6.92 29.79 -17.43
N ASN A 755 7.37 29.64 -16.17
CA ASN A 755 8.24 30.61 -15.54
C ASN A 755 9.17 29.94 -14.53
N PRO A 756 10.45 29.73 -14.84
CA PRO A 756 11.41 29.08 -13.96
C PRO A 756 11.72 29.89 -12.65
N ASP A 757 11.33 31.14 -12.59
CA ASP A 757 11.42 31.97 -11.39
C ASP A 757 10.41 31.54 -10.30
N THR A 758 9.29 30.90 -10.70
CA THR A 758 8.28 30.49 -9.73
C THR A 758 8.50 29.04 -9.34
N VAL A 759 8.86 28.84 -8.07
CA VAL A 759 9.17 27.54 -7.50
C VAL A 759 8.40 27.33 -6.22
N LEU A 760 7.88 26.13 -6.05
CA LEU A 760 7.24 25.62 -4.83
C LEU A 760 8.11 24.46 -4.28
N ALA A 761 8.45 24.49 -2.99
CA ALA A 761 9.17 23.41 -2.32
C ALA A 761 8.45 22.98 -1.05
N VAL A 762 8.42 21.69 -0.79
CA VAL A 762 7.78 21.12 0.40
C VAL A 762 8.76 20.34 1.24
N VAL A 763 8.59 20.44 2.57
CA VAL A 763 9.33 19.74 3.60
C VAL A 763 8.39 18.74 4.28
N SER A 764 8.86 17.50 4.49
CA SER A 764 7.99 16.44 5.02
C SER A 764 8.04 16.28 6.54
N ASN A 765 9.02 16.86 7.22
CA ASN A 765 9.18 16.79 8.68
C ASN A 765 8.03 17.49 9.41
N TYR A 766 7.66 16.94 10.57
CA TYR A 766 6.74 17.60 11.50
C TYR A 766 7.46 18.70 12.31
N GLY A 767 6.69 19.65 12.84
CA GLY A 767 7.18 20.69 13.75
C GLY A 767 8.00 21.81 13.10
N VAL A 768 8.07 21.86 11.77
CA VAL A 768 8.81 22.87 11.00
C VAL A 768 7.92 23.52 9.96
N ALA A 769 8.34 24.70 9.45
CA ALA A 769 7.71 25.27 8.26
C ALA A 769 7.92 24.33 7.04
N SER A 770 6.86 24.04 6.32
CA SER A 770 6.86 22.93 5.36
C SER A 770 6.49 23.30 3.93
N VAL A 771 5.95 24.49 3.66
CA VAL A 771 5.61 24.93 2.30
C VAL A 771 6.25 26.26 1.99
N PHE A 772 7.16 26.26 1.03
CA PHE A 772 7.94 27.43 0.63
C PHE A 772 7.68 27.79 -0.84
N TRP A 773 7.40 29.05 -1.10
CA TRP A 773 7.17 29.57 -2.42
C TRP A 773 8.11 30.75 -2.73
N THR A 774 8.60 30.83 -3.95
CA THR A 774 9.32 31.99 -4.47
C THR A 774 8.86 32.34 -5.86
N GLY A 775 8.91 33.62 -6.23
CA GLY A 775 8.66 34.13 -7.59
C GLY A 775 9.94 34.63 -8.29
N ASN A 776 11.11 34.32 -7.73
CA ASN A 776 12.39 34.81 -8.27
C ASN A 776 13.55 33.81 -8.05
N ALA A 777 13.26 32.50 -8.21
CA ALA A 777 14.20 31.41 -7.95
C ALA A 777 15.51 31.46 -8.77
N THR A 778 15.51 32.10 -9.92
CA THR A 778 16.70 32.23 -10.80
C THR A 778 17.66 33.33 -10.36
N LYS A 779 17.24 34.21 -9.44
CA LYS A 779 18.12 35.24 -8.88
C LYS A 779 19.22 34.64 -7.96
N PRO A 780 20.35 35.32 -7.77
CA PRO A 780 21.40 34.83 -6.88
C PRO A 780 20.95 34.64 -5.42
N ALA A 781 20.03 35.49 -4.94
CA ALA A 781 19.45 35.43 -3.61
C ALA A 781 17.92 35.57 -3.73
N PRO A 782 17.18 34.48 -3.96
CA PRO A 782 15.72 34.54 -4.07
C PRO A 782 15.07 34.84 -2.73
N THR A 783 13.90 35.48 -2.81
CA THR A 783 13.05 35.74 -1.64
C THR A 783 12.00 34.66 -1.56
N TRP A 784 11.89 34.01 -0.40
CA TRP A 784 10.95 32.94 -0.14
C TRP A 784 9.86 33.38 0.82
N GLN A 785 8.68 32.81 0.66
CA GLN A 785 7.54 32.95 1.55
C GLN A 785 7.13 31.59 2.08
N VAL A 786 6.84 31.48 3.37
CA VAL A 786 6.15 30.33 3.97
C VAL A 786 4.66 30.48 3.72
N ILE A 787 4.03 29.46 3.15
CA ILE A 787 2.65 29.53 2.66
C ILE A 787 1.75 28.40 3.17
N GLU A 788 2.04 27.81 4.33
CA GLU A 788 1.22 26.72 4.92
C GLU A 788 -0.22 27.17 5.24
N GLY A 789 -0.39 28.42 5.63
CA GLY A 789 -1.69 29.03 5.84
C GLY A 789 -2.55 28.31 6.86
N ASN A 790 -3.72 27.83 6.40
CA ASN A 790 -4.72 27.17 7.25
C ASN A 790 -4.47 25.66 7.49
N ILE A 791 -3.36 25.08 7.01
CA ILE A 791 -3.02 23.67 7.17
C ILE A 791 -1.58 23.43 7.70
N PRO A 792 -1.21 23.95 8.88
CA PRO A 792 0.20 23.98 9.35
C PRO A 792 0.68 22.67 10.00
N LEU A 793 -0.13 21.61 10.07
CA LEU A 793 0.19 20.39 10.82
C LEU A 793 0.64 19.20 9.99
N PRO A 794 0.11 18.94 8.75
CA PRO A 794 0.39 17.70 8.06
C PRO A 794 1.84 17.59 7.61
N SER A 795 2.31 16.36 7.44
CA SER A 795 3.52 16.08 6.66
C SER A 795 3.23 16.33 5.17
N TYR A 796 4.02 17.18 4.53
CA TYR A 796 3.88 17.50 3.10
C TYR A 796 4.78 16.58 2.27
N ARG A 797 4.17 15.82 1.37
CA ARG A 797 4.86 14.78 0.62
C ARG A 797 5.14 15.13 -0.82
N SER A 798 4.30 15.98 -1.42
CA SER A 798 4.40 16.30 -2.84
C SER A 798 3.80 17.66 -3.16
N CYS A 799 4.20 18.23 -4.32
CA CYS A 799 3.67 19.50 -4.79
C CYS A 799 3.64 19.58 -6.32
N ALA A 800 2.74 20.40 -6.85
CA ALA A 800 2.65 20.70 -8.28
C ALA A 800 2.21 22.14 -8.51
N ILE A 801 2.65 22.73 -9.63
CA ILE A 801 2.23 24.04 -10.12
C ILE A 801 1.58 23.85 -11.49
N VAL A 802 0.30 24.15 -11.59
CA VAL A 802 -0.47 24.02 -12.82
C VAL A 802 -0.75 25.40 -13.38
N VAL A 803 -0.52 25.61 -14.68
CA VAL A 803 -0.76 26.89 -15.33
C VAL A 803 -1.88 26.73 -16.34
N THR A 804 -3.02 27.30 -16.03
CA THR A 804 -4.21 27.33 -16.90
C THR A 804 -4.31 28.65 -17.64
N SER A 805 -5.32 28.81 -18.48
CA SER A 805 -5.62 30.12 -19.11
C SER A 805 -6.22 31.12 -18.11
N SER A 806 -6.78 30.66 -16.99
CA SER A 806 -7.35 31.49 -15.93
C SER A 806 -6.35 31.91 -14.86
N GLY A 807 -5.16 31.30 -14.81
CA GLY A 807 -4.14 31.63 -13.81
C GLY A 807 -3.27 30.45 -13.39
N VAL A 808 -2.62 30.60 -12.25
CA VAL A 808 -1.77 29.57 -11.67
C VAL A 808 -2.49 28.91 -10.49
N GLU A 809 -2.49 27.59 -10.48
CA GLU A 809 -2.97 26.80 -9.36
C GLU A 809 -1.82 26.02 -8.74
N TYR A 810 -1.78 25.99 -7.42
CA TYR A 810 -0.78 25.29 -6.62
C TYR A 810 -1.44 24.12 -5.91
N TYR A 811 -0.81 22.95 -5.96
CA TYR A 811 -1.27 21.73 -5.31
C TYR A 811 -0.22 21.22 -4.34
N VAL A 812 -0.67 20.72 -3.19
CA VAL A 812 0.19 20.02 -2.24
C VAL A 812 -0.47 18.70 -1.82
N GLY A 813 0.31 17.63 -1.87
CA GLY A 813 -0.06 16.33 -1.35
C GLY A 813 0.46 16.18 0.07
N THR A 814 -0.42 15.79 0.97
CA THR A 814 -0.13 15.71 2.41
C THR A 814 -0.46 14.34 2.99
N SER A 815 -0.12 14.15 4.27
CA SER A 815 -0.52 12.97 5.04
C SER A 815 -2.04 12.84 5.28
N ILE A 816 -2.83 13.89 4.96
CA ILE A 816 -4.29 13.93 5.19
C ILE A 816 -5.10 14.35 3.96
N GLY A 817 -4.53 14.28 2.79
CA GLY A 817 -5.24 14.56 1.54
C GLY A 817 -4.51 15.50 0.59
N LEU A 818 -5.16 15.78 -0.53
CA LEU A 818 -4.73 16.72 -1.55
C LEU A 818 -5.33 18.11 -1.28
N PHE A 819 -4.52 19.15 -1.35
CA PHE A 819 -4.98 20.53 -1.17
C PHE A 819 -4.54 21.40 -2.34
N SER A 820 -5.35 22.43 -2.64
CA SER A 820 -5.05 23.39 -3.69
C SER A 820 -5.26 24.84 -3.25
N THR A 821 -4.58 25.78 -3.93
CA THR A 821 -4.83 27.22 -3.83
C THR A 821 -4.54 27.91 -5.15
N THR A 822 -5.24 29.03 -5.43
CA THR A 822 -4.99 29.91 -6.57
C THR A 822 -4.34 31.22 -6.17
N SER A 823 -4.13 31.44 -4.87
CA SER A 823 -3.64 32.72 -4.35
C SER A 823 -2.59 32.49 -3.28
N ILE A 824 -1.41 33.05 -3.49
CA ILE A 824 -0.31 33.04 -2.53
C ILE A 824 -0.36 34.33 -1.71
N ASN A 825 -0.46 34.20 -0.39
CA ASN A 825 -0.60 35.31 0.55
C ASN A 825 0.19 35.08 1.85
N GLY A 826 1.44 34.61 1.71
CA GLY A 826 2.29 34.26 2.86
C GLY A 826 1.59 33.35 3.85
N SER A 827 1.71 33.62 5.14
CA SER A 827 1.05 32.87 6.21
C SER A 827 -0.49 32.92 6.19
N SER A 828 -1.08 33.82 5.40
CA SER A 828 -2.54 33.91 5.20
C SER A 828 -3.03 33.17 3.94
N THR A 829 -2.19 32.36 3.32
CA THR A 829 -2.59 31.52 2.19
C THR A 829 -3.71 30.56 2.63
N SER A 830 -4.78 30.45 1.80
CA SER A 830 -5.89 29.56 2.08
C SER A 830 -5.87 28.36 1.15
N TRP A 831 -5.72 27.18 1.73
CA TRP A 831 -5.75 25.89 1.04
C TRP A 831 -7.12 25.26 1.15
N THR A 832 -7.56 24.65 0.06
CA THR A 832 -8.84 23.94 -0.07
C THR A 832 -8.57 22.44 -0.24
N LEU A 833 -9.27 21.60 0.52
CA LEU A 833 -9.21 20.16 0.39
C LEU A 833 -9.87 19.71 -0.91
N GLU A 834 -9.21 18.84 -1.65
CA GLU A 834 -9.61 18.36 -2.97
C GLU A 834 -10.06 16.90 -2.96
N GLY A 835 -10.82 16.53 -3.98
CA GLY A 835 -11.13 15.15 -4.35
C GLY A 835 -12.30 14.50 -3.62
N PRO A 836 -12.65 13.27 -4.05
CA PRO A 836 -13.71 12.47 -3.44
C PRO A 836 -13.32 11.98 -2.03
N PRO A 837 -14.28 11.46 -1.24
CA PRO A 837 -14.02 11.00 0.13
C PRO A 837 -12.83 10.05 0.29
N VAL A 838 -12.54 9.22 -0.72
CA VAL A 838 -11.38 8.32 -0.70
C VAL A 838 -10.05 9.06 -0.72
N LEU A 839 -9.95 10.24 -1.32
CA LEU A 839 -8.74 11.08 -1.30
C LEU A 839 -8.66 11.96 -0.05
N GLN A 840 -9.80 12.28 0.57
CA GLN A 840 -9.85 13.06 1.80
C GLN A 840 -9.36 12.19 2.97
N GLY A 841 -8.22 12.53 3.54
CA GLY A 841 -7.54 11.73 4.57
C GLY A 841 -6.59 10.65 4.03
N ALA A 842 -6.46 10.48 2.71
CA ALA A 842 -5.42 9.64 2.13
C ALA A 842 -4.05 10.31 2.25
N LEU A 843 -3.00 9.53 2.45
CA LEU A 843 -1.63 10.01 2.28
C LEU A 843 -1.35 10.16 0.78
N ILE A 844 -1.17 11.40 0.32
CA ILE A 844 -0.81 11.70 -1.07
C ILE A 844 0.72 11.70 -1.17
N SER A 845 1.26 10.61 -1.66
CA SER A 845 2.71 10.37 -1.68
C SER A 845 3.44 11.13 -2.77
N ASP A 846 2.79 11.28 -3.93
CA ASP A 846 3.41 11.95 -5.08
C ASP A 846 2.39 12.60 -6.02
N LEU A 847 2.84 13.63 -6.73
CA LEU A 847 2.08 14.36 -7.75
C LEU A 847 2.92 14.47 -9.03
N ALA A 848 2.40 13.97 -10.16
CA ALA A 848 3.04 14.08 -11.45
C ALA A 848 2.17 14.89 -12.43
N LEU A 849 2.72 16.00 -12.94
CA LEU A 849 2.02 16.90 -13.83
C LEU A 849 2.46 16.69 -15.29
N ARG A 850 1.49 16.52 -16.20
CA ARG A 850 1.69 16.72 -17.62
C ARG A 850 1.21 18.12 -18.01
N ALA A 851 2.18 19.03 -18.14
CA ALA A 851 1.88 20.45 -18.36
C ALA A 851 1.26 20.77 -19.74
N SER A 852 1.39 19.86 -20.72
CA SER A 852 0.86 20.09 -22.10
C SER A 852 -0.68 20.11 -22.17
N ASP A 853 -1.37 19.43 -21.25
CA ASP A 853 -2.82 19.35 -21.17
C ASP A 853 -3.35 19.47 -19.73
N ASN A 854 -2.50 19.90 -18.79
CA ASN A 854 -2.79 20.08 -17.38
C ASN A 854 -3.36 18.81 -16.69
N THR A 855 -2.94 17.63 -17.14
CA THR A 855 -3.30 16.38 -16.46
C THR A 855 -2.42 16.22 -15.21
N LEU A 856 -3.03 16.16 -14.03
CA LEU A 856 -2.39 15.89 -12.75
C LEU A 856 -2.68 14.46 -12.32
N LEU A 857 -1.65 13.65 -12.20
CA LEU A 857 -1.69 12.30 -11.63
C LEU A 857 -1.37 12.37 -10.14
N ILE A 858 -2.17 11.69 -9.34
CA ILE A 858 -2.10 11.68 -7.88
C ILE A 858 -1.78 10.24 -7.44
N GLY A 859 -0.62 10.03 -6.84
CA GLY A 859 -0.24 8.80 -6.17
C GLY A 859 -0.64 8.84 -4.70
N THR A 860 -1.23 7.75 -4.20
CA THR A 860 -1.57 7.63 -2.79
C THR A 860 -0.83 6.45 -2.16
N HIS A 861 -0.55 6.56 -0.87
CA HIS A 861 0.00 5.44 -0.11
C HIS A 861 -1.14 4.69 0.60
N GLY A 862 -1.85 3.85 -0.17
CA GLY A 862 -2.92 2.99 0.33
C GLY A 862 -4.27 3.08 -0.41
N ASN A 863 -4.42 3.97 -1.41
CA ASN A 863 -5.66 4.07 -2.19
C ASN A 863 -5.43 4.13 -3.71
N GLY A 864 -4.31 3.56 -4.19
CA GLY A 864 -4.03 3.52 -5.63
C GLY A 864 -3.68 4.89 -6.23
N MET A 865 -3.98 5.06 -7.52
CA MET A 865 -3.76 6.30 -8.27
C MET A 865 -5.08 6.92 -8.70
N TYR A 866 -5.05 8.25 -8.84
CA TYR A 866 -6.13 9.06 -9.43
C TYR A 866 -5.53 10.06 -10.41
N TYR A 867 -6.32 10.52 -11.36
CA TYR A 867 -5.93 11.65 -12.20
C TYR A 867 -7.08 12.64 -12.35
N THR A 868 -6.71 13.87 -12.65
CA THR A 868 -7.66 14.93 -13.01
C THR A 868 -7.06 15.79 -14.10
N ILE A 869 -7.90 16.37 -14.94
CA ILE A 869 -7.49 17.40 -15.91
C ILE A 869 -7.92 18.75 -15.33
N ILE A 870 -6.96 19.59 -15.04
CA ILE A 870 -7.20 20.92 -14.49
C ILE A 870 -7.62 21.84 -15.63
N GLU A 871 -8.90 22.05 -15.75
CA GLU A 871 -9.45 22.99 -16.74
C GLU A 871 -9.38 24.42 -16.21
N SER A 872 -9.20 25.38 -17.12
CA SER A 872 -9.37 26.78 -16.76
C SER A 872 -10.79 26.99 -16.25
N THR A 873 -10.93 27.41 -15.01
CA THR A 873 -12.18 27.99 -14.55
C THR A 873 -12.40 29.24 -15.37
N SER A 874 -13.27 29.18 -16.36
CA SER A 874 -13.77 30.41 -17.00
C SER A 874 -14.53 31.17 -15.91
N THR A 875 -13.88 32.16 -15.31
CA THR A 875 -14.51 33.13 -14.41
C THR A 875 -15.35 34.13 -15.18
N SER A 876 -15.78 33.75 -16.33
CA SER A 876 -16.88 34.45 -17.03
C SER A 876 -18.18 33.67 -16.79
N VAL A 877 -18.71 33.73 -15.57
CA VAL A 877 -20.15 34.01 -15.50
C VAL A 877 -20.24 35.45 -15.97
N PRO A 878 -20.78 35.72 -17.15
CA PRO A 878 -21.19 37.08 -17.44
C PRO A 878 -22.26 37.36 -16.39
N ASN A 879 -21.97 38.27 -15.46
CA ASN A 879 -23.00 38.98 -14.73
C ASN A 879 -23.76 39.83 -15.78
N ASN A 880 -24.57 39.15 -16.56
CA ASN A 880 -25.63 39.77 -17.29
C ASN A 880 -26.89 38.92 -17.06
N PRO A 881 -27.79 39.37 -16.19
CA PRO A 881 -29.09 38.74 -16.05
C PRO A 881 -30.00 39.17 -17.19
N GLN A 882 -29.55 39.04 -18.44
CA GLN A 882 -30.41 39.22 -19.57
C GLN A 882 -30.23 38.08 -20.58
N ASN A 883 -31.21 37.17 -20.55
CA ASN A 883 -31.67 36.39 -21.71
C ASN A 883 -30.66 35.36 -22.30
N ASN A 884 -30.14 34.43 -21.48
CA ASN A 884 -29.97 33.10 -22.02
C ASN A 884 -31.22 32.28 -21.56
N PRO A 885 -32.05 31.79 -22.46
CA PRO A 885 -33.13 30.91 -22.13
C PRO A 885 -32.47 29.68 -21.53
N ALA A 886 -32.67 29.42 -20.23
CA ALA A 886 -32.23 28.22 -19.58
C ALA A 886 -32.67 27.05 -20.46
N PHE A 887 -31.70 26.20 -20.87
CA PHE A 887 -32.05 24.93 -21.48
C PHE A 887 -32.85 24.14 -20.45
N ILE A 888 -34.17 24.06 -20.67
CA ILE A 888 -35.04 23.27 -19.80
C ILE A 888 -35.56 22.11 -20.64
N ALA A 889 -34.92 20.95 -20.50
CA ALA A 889 -35.56 19.70 -20.89
C ALA A 889 -36.39 19.21 -19.71
N SER A 890 -37.65 18.97 -19.91
CA SER A 890 -38.50 18.25 -18.98
C SER A 890 -38.26 16.77 -19.14
N VAL A 891 -37.87 16.08 -18.05
CA VAL A 891 -37.68 14.66 -17.99
C VAL A 891 -38.73 14.07 -17.06
N TYR A 892 -39.57 13.18 -17.56
CA TYR A 892 -40.65 12.57 -16.77
C TYR A 892 -41.02 11.17 -17.26
N PRO A 893 -41.41 10.29 -16.37
CA PRO A 893 -41.34 10.43 -14.92
C PRO A 893 -39.90 10.33 -14.42
N THR A 894 -39.57 10.98 -13.31
CA THR A 894 -38.25 10.85 -12.65
C THR A 894 -38.16 9.61 -11.75
N ILE A 895 -39.26 8.92 -11.54
CA ILE A 895 -39.37 7.58 -10.98
C ILE A 895 -40.13 6.74 -11.99
N THR A 896 -39.50 5.71 -12.53
CA THR A 896 -40.06 4.92 -13.63
C THR A 896 -39.86 3.44 -13.44
N SER A 897 -40.82 2.65 -13.91
CA SER A 897 -40.70 1.20 -14.08
C SER A 897 -40.20 0.82 -15.49
N GLY A 898 -39.99 1.80 -16.40
CA GLY A 898 -39.61 1.52 -17.78
C GLY A 898 -39.14 2.78 -18.52
N ASP A 899 -40.07 3.41 -19.20
CA ASP A 899 -39.75 4.50 -20.12
C ASP A 899 -39.62 5.87 -19.43
N ILE A 900 -38.74 6.71 -19.96
CA ILE A 900 -38.60 8.12 -19.64
C ILE A 900 -38.88 8.95 -20.88
N GLN A 901 -39.69 9.94 -20.73
CA GLN A 901 -39.97 10.96 -21.75
C GLN A 901 -39.07 12.19 -21.58
N ILE A 902 -38.46 12.63 -22.64
CA ILE A 902 -37.67 13.87 -22.66
C ILE A 902 -38.39 14.83 -23.58
N LYS A 903 -38.72 16.01 -23.10
CA LYS A 903 -39.31 17.11 -23.92
C LYS A 903 -38.46 18.35 -23.73
N THR A 904 -37.95 18.91 -24.78
CA THR A 904 -37.13 20.13 -24.75
C THR A 904 -37.94 21.33 -25.24
N GLY A 905 -37.60 22.53 -24.75
CA GLY A 905 -38.12 23.80 -25.29
C GLY A 905 -37.52 24.11 -26.67
N ASN A 906 -38.05 25.07 -27.36
CA ASN A 906 -37.58 25.51 -28.68
C ASN A 906 -36.16 26.06 -28.59
N LEU A 907 -35.19 25.32 -29.13
CA LEU A 907 -33.78 25.67 -29.18
C LEU A 907 -33.39 25.94 -30.66
N THR A 908 -32.94 27.14 -30.95
CA THR A 908 -32.50 27.49 -32.29
C THR A 908 -31.12 26.90 -32.59
N GLY A 909 -30.98 26.24 -33.76
CA GLY A 909 -29.70 25.72 -34.25
C GLY A 909 -29.28 24.33 -33.71
N ILE A 910 -30.17 23.59 -33.06
CA ILE A 910 -29.95 22.23 -32.63
C ILE A 910 -30.83 21.29 -33.44
N ARG A 911 -30.24 20.17 -33.88
CA ARG A 911 -30.98 19.14 -34.63
C ARG A 911 -31.15 17.86 -33.81
N MET A 912 -30.15 17.52 -33.04
CA MET A 912 -30.10 16.29 -32.30
C MET A 912 -29.58 16.52 -30.88
N MET A 913 -29.97 15.64 -29.98
CA MET A 913 -29.49 15.58 -28.61
C MET A 913 -28.86 14.21 -28.32
N ASN A 914 -27.61 14.21 -27.88
CA ASN A 914 -26.94 13.02 -27.39
C ASN A 914 -27.34 12.79 -25.91
N VAL A 915 -27.81 11.61 -25.63
CA VAL A 915 -28.28 11.24 -24.29
C VAL A 915 -27.43 10.11 -23.77
N ARG A 916 -26.95 10.24 -22.53
CA ARG A 916 -26.27 9.18 -21.82
C ARG A 916 -26.97 8.93 -20.48
N VAL A 917 -27.13 7.66 -20.12
CA VAL A 917 -27.51 7.26 -18.76
C VAL A 917 -26.26 6.72 -18.07
N LEU A 918 -26.00 7.26 -16.91
CA LEU A 918 -24.87 6.88 -16.06
C LEU A 918 -25.41 6.22 -14.80
N ASP A 919 -24.75 5.20 -14.31
CA ASP A 919 -24.95 4.71 -12.94
C ASP A 919 -24.36 5.71 -11.93
N LEU A 920 -24.54 5.45 -10.64
CA LEU A 920 -24.04 6.33 -9.58
C LEU A 920 -22.51 6.38 -9.52
N ASN A 921 -21.83 5.42 -10.15
CA ASN A 921 -20.36 5.38 -10.26
C ASN A 921 -19.84 6.15 -11.50
N GLY A 922 -20.75 6.77 -12.28
CA GLY A 922 -20.41 7.51 -13.49
C GLY A 922 -20.20 6.63 -14.73
N LYS A 923 -20.42 5.31 -14.63
CA LYS A 923 -20.33 4.40 -15.77
C LYS A 923 -21.52 4.62 -16.69
N THR A 924 -21.25 4.80 -17.99
CA THR A 924 -22.31 4.87 -19.00
C THR A 924 -22.96 3.51 -19.18
N VAL A 925 -24.24 3.42 -18.85
CA VAL A 925 -25.06 2.18 -18.96
C VAL A 925 -26.00 2.22 -20.17
N TYR A 926 -26.18 3.38 -20.76
CA TYR A 926 -27.00 3.55 -21.96
C TYR A 926 -26.61 4.82 -22.72
N THR A 927 -26.66 4.78 -24.04
CA THR A 927 -26.52 5.94 -24.92
C THR A 927 -27.58 5.93 -25.99
N ASN A 928 -28.08 7.09 -26.31
CA ASN A 928 -29.02 7.30 -27.43
C ASN A 928 -28.86 8.69 -28.05
N ARG A 929 -29.42 8.87 -29.21
CA ARG A 929 -29.47 10.14 -29.91
C ARG A 929 -30.92 10.45 -30.28
N LEU A 930 -31.44 11.51 -29.72
CA LEU A 930 -32.84 11.91 -29.87
C LEU A 930 -32.97 13.16 -30.74
N ASN A 931 -34.13 13.31 -31.37
CA ASN A 931 -34.50 14.59 -31.98
C ASN A 931 -34.57 15.66 -30.87
N TYR A 932 -34.20 16.88 -31.19
CA TYR A 932 -34.08 17.95 -30.19
C TYR A 932 -35.41 18.37 -29.51
N THR A 933 -36.57 18.05 -30.11
CA THR A 933 -37.88 18.48 -29.60
C THR A 933 -38.47 17.53 -28.56
N SER A 934 -38.32 16.22 -28.74
CA SER A 934 -38.84 15.21 -27.81
C SER A 934 -38.30 13.82 -28.17
N GLY A 935 -38.26 12.97 -27.20
CA GLY A 935 -37.93 11.55 -27.39
C GLY A 935 -38.26 10.71 -26.16
N THR A 936 -38.40 9.41 -26.40
CA THR A 936 -38.61 8.40 -25.35
C THR A 936 -37.39 7.52 -25.23
N LEU A 937 -36.94 7.34 -24.01
CA LEU A 937 -35.89 6.36 -23.67
C LEU A 937 -36.56 5.13 -23.07
N ASN A 938 -36.39 3.99 -23.72
CA ASN A 938 -36.79 2.72 -23.12
C ASN A 938 -35.64 2.20 -22.27
N LEU A 939 -35.87 2.14 -20.94
CA LEU A 939 -34.88 1.76 -19.93
C LEU A 939 -35.30 0.49 -19.19
N ASN A 940 -36.19 -0.33 -19.77
CA ASN A 940 -36.74 -1.54 -19.16
C ASN A 940 -35.68 -2.58 -18.76
N TYR A 941 -34.53 -2.60 -19.47
CA TYR A 941 -33.43 -3.51 -19.21
C TYR A 941 -32.44 -3.04 -18.13
N LEU A 942 -32.54 -1.79 -17.63
CA LEU A 942 -31.70 -1.32 -16.54
C LEU A 942 -32.14 -1.96 -15.23
N PRO A 943 -31.21 -2.39 -14.36
CA PRO A 943 -31.51 -2.83 -13.01
C PRO A 943 -32.24 -1.74 -12.21
N ARG A 944 -32.98 -2.13 -11.17
CA ARG A 944 -33.56 -1.16 -10.23
C ARG A 944 -32.47 -0.37 -9.55
N GLY A 945 -32.63 0.95 -9.44
CA GLY A 945 -31.59 1.81 -8.88
C GLY A 945 -31.71 3.27 -9.25
N SER A 946 -30.81 4.09 -8.74
CA SER A 946 -30.68 5.50 -9.07
C SER A 946 -29.71 5.69 -10.24
N TYR A 947 -30.05 6.56 -11.16
CA TYR A 947 -29.28 6.85 -12.36
C TYR A 947 -29.22 8.36 -12.63
N ILE A 948 -28.23 8.75 -13.41
CA ILE A 948 -28.03 10.11 -13.89
C ILE A 948 -28.26 10.11 -15.41
N LEU A 949 -29.18 10.93 -15.88
CA LEU A 949 -29.43 11.20 -17.28
C LEU A 949 -28.68 12.46 -17.67
N GLU A 950 -27.77 12.35 -18.62
CA GLU A 950 -27.01 13.46 -19.19
C GLU A 950 -27.47 13.70 -20.63
N MET A 951 -27.78 14.95 -20.95
CA MET A 951 -28.25 15.37 -22.25
C MET A 951 -27.34 16.47 -22.80
N ILE A 952 -26.79 16.26 -23.99
CA ILE A 952 -25.85 17.19 -24.63
C ILE A 952 -26.30 17.44 -26.05
N SER A 953 -26.47 18.72 -26.44
CA SER A 953 -26.78 19.09 -27.82
C SER A 953 -25.66 18.67 -28.79
N ASP A 954 -26.02 18.44 -30.08
CA ASP A 954 -25.07 18.05 -31.13
C ASP A 954 -23.95 19.11 -31.37
N ASN A 955 -24.25 20.38 -31.16
CA ASN A 955 -23.25 21.44 -31.18
C ASN A 955 -22.52 21.69 -29.85
N ARG A 956 -22.77 20.83 -28.83
CA ARG A 956 -22.22 20.91 -27.47
C ARG A 956 -22.47 22.23 -26.71
N LYS A 957 -23.30 23.09 -27.20
CA LYS A 957 -23.62 24.40 -26.61
C LYS A 957 -24.48 24.30 -25.37
N TYR A 958 -25.30 23.25 -25.29
CA TYR A 958 -26.23 23.00 -24.19
C TYR A 958 -25.99 21.65 -23.56
N LYS A 959 -25.97 21.62 -22.22
CA LYS A 959 -25.86 20.39 -21.40
C LYS A 959 -26.82 20.47 -20.22
N GLN A 960 -27.55 19.40 -20.00
CA GLN A 960 -28.39 19.24 -18.79
C GLN A 960 -28.16 17.85 -18.19
N VAL A 961 -28.25 17.80 -16.86
CA VAL A 961 -28.12 16.55 -16.07
C VAL A 961 -29.33 16.44 -15.15
N GLN A 962 -29.95 15.26 -15.14
CA GLN A 962 -31.14 14.97 -14.34
C GLN A 962 -31.00 13.60 -13.66
N LYS A 963 -31.28 13.54 -12.35
CA LYS A 963 -31.36 12.26 -11.63
C LYS A 963 -32.74 11.63 -11.85
N PHE A 964 -32.78 10.32 -12.03
CA PHE A 964 -34.01 9.51 -12.01
C PHE A 964 -33.82 8.18 -11.27
N ILE A 965 -34.93 7.56 -10.91
CA ILE A 965 -34.95 6.28 -10.19
C ILE A 965 -35.68 5.25 -11.07
N ARG A 966 -35.04 4.11 -11.32
CA ARG A 966 -35.65 2.92 -11.92
C ARG A 966 -36.21 2.03 -10.82
N GLN A 967 -37.51 1.82 -10.77
CA GLN A 967 -38.22 0.93 -9.85
C GLN A 967 -38.35 -0.51 -10.37
#